data_d84edf2c89e555ab936a7c48b3088898
#
_entry.id   d84edf2c89e555ab936a7c48b3088898
#
_cell.length_a   1.000
_cell.length_b   1.000
_cell.length_c   1.000
_cell.angle_alpha   90.00
_cell.angle_beta   90.00
_cell.angle_gamma   90.00
#
_symmetry.space_group_name_H-M   'P 1'
#
loop_
_entity.id
_entity.type
_entity.pdbx_description
1 polymer ?
#
loop_
_entity_poly.entity_id
_entity_poly.type
_entity_poly.pdbx_seq_one_letter_code
_entity_poly.pdbx_strand_id
1 'polypeptide(L)'
;MTLLIAGPVLAQDQTSWPSNGRPPLGASFTVDALGTLPSSAGIFPLLTSVADVIGDRIDTGGISAGSPARVGAHGSTWTQTTYRVGDADITNLSGTGTPLLMPGIDVWERVDVSTGLMPIDVDAPAMAVTLTPRRPGAATLRSFELFGSPPFANAGSATDTPPSIARLNSGVRANLFMGGQLTPDRLSGLMSATYIHSSYSERDSTVSQTGTLGSFFGNITSTPRAGDEIRLIGWGQHTSDAAPNHVVFNSTGDQHVAGLHMQGAWQHQLGDADGLRVFGAYTLAHRSTDLIAPSVVVIDRLKDGPVPSLLDPGIGTDRTWALGARLNRTRGKHNLLGGVDLSGGASSVQSVFTGRVGETLNGLPARVWDFTDPVQPSNWSERSFAAFISDHFPLGSRVTVDGGLRLEAINGSGTGNDTSISWLGVLPRAGFHWTMLNSWELGAFGSYGRYGHRLPLNDLAYGDPSAPTASIYRWNATTPGVPQPGQIGPLVQRLGPGTGGVAGFSSIDPGLKRPYLDELVLGFDARPSPRTFLRIAAMGRRETNLVSVSDIGVPESTYTTIQVPDMGIDTVGTQDDTVVTFYNRSPSTFGADRYLLTNPSGDEANFVGADLIGTVHTQKFFFFLGLTAGRAEGIAANRGFGPLENDDGLVGEAYVNPNALGHAQGRTFTERGYTIKTAATYTFARDFTLGIIGRYQDGQHFARMVIYPDLNQGPEAVRAFRNGRTRFTFQMTVDTRLQKGFTIGGHRADAFFEAYNLFNEYLEVEEDTVTGPTSRMKTASQPPRAIYFGVRVPF
;
A
#
# COMPACT_ATOMS: atom_id res chain seq x y z
N MET A 1 -25.98 -9.01 37.29
CA MET A 1 -26.17 -8.50 35.94
C MET A 1 -24.92 -8.92 35.16
N THR A 2 -25.03 -10.05 34.49
CA THR A 2 -23.91 -10.75 33.85
C THR A 2 -23.63 -10.05 32.54
N LEU A 3 -22.56 -9.22 32.49
CA LEU A 3 -22.06 -8.70 31.22
C LEU A 3 -21.49 -9.88 30.44
N LEU A 4 -22.16 -10.27 29.35
CA LEU A 4 -21.58 -11.11 28.30
C LEU A 4 -20.39 -10.35 27.72
N ILE A 5 -19.18 -10.67 28.16
CA ILE A 5 -17.96 -10.29 27.50
C ILE A 5 -17.91 -11.15 26.25
N ALA A 6 -18.32 -10.58 25.13
CA ALA A 6 -18.05 -11.14 23.81
C ALA A 6 -16.52 -11.15 23.65
N GLY A 7 -15.93 -12.31 23.50
CA GLY A 7 -14.50 -12.43 23.24
C GLY A 7 -14.14 -11.85 21.88
N PRO A 8 -12.87 -11.50 21.64
CA PRO A 8 -12.42 -10.89 20.38
C PRO A 8 -12.72 -11.82 19.20
N VAL A 9 -13.42 -11.29 18.23
CA VAL A 9 -13.82 -12.01 17.03
C VAL A 9 -13.03 -11.44 15.87
N LEU A 10 -11.96 -12.14 15.48
CA LEU A 10 -11.61 -12.21 14.05
C LEU A 10 -12.62 -13.22 13.47
N ALA A 11 -13.89 -12.89 13.54
CA ALA A 11 -14.90 -13.72 12.95
C ALA A 11 -15.06 -13.25 11.51
N GLN A 12 -14.85 -14.16 10.61
CA GLN A 12 -15.68 -14.14 9.41
C GLN A 12 -17.12 -14.35 9.88
N ASP A 13 -17.73 -13.31 10.42
CA ASP A 13 -19.14 -13.31 10.70
C ASP A 13 -19.84 -13.19 9.35
N GLN A 14 -20.35 -14.33 8.86
CA GLN A 14 -21.02 -14.42 7.55
C GLN A 14 -22.28 -13.55 7.47
N THR A 15 -22.73 -12.97 8.59
CA THR A 15 -23.96 -12.20 8.65
C THR A 15 -23.80 -10.73 8.23
N SER A 16 -22.59 -10.25 7.98
CA SER A 16 -22.33 -8.82 7.75
C SER A 16 -21.83 -8.46 6.33
N TRP A 17 -21.55 -9.44 5.47
CA TRP A 17 -21.25 -9.14 4.07
C TRP A 17 -22.54 -8.94 3.29
N PRO A 18 -22.74 -7.77 2.67
CA PRO A 18 -23.91 -7.57 1.83
C PRO A 18 -23.81 -8.50 0.63
N SER A 19 -24.85 -9.30 0.44
CA SER A 19 -25.39 -9.84 -0.80
C SER A 19 -24.87 -11.13 -1.41
N ASN A 20 -23.63 -11.57 -1.25
CA ASN A 20 -23.14 -12.67 -2.10
C ASN A 20 -22.77 -13.97 -1.37
N GLY A 21 -23.16 -14.13 -0.14
CA GLY A 21 -23.08 -15.44 0.56
C GLY A 21 -21.68 -15.97 0.87
N ARG A 22 -20.60 -15.32 0.37
CA ARG A 22 -19.22 -15.72 0.61
C ARG A 22 -18.38 -14.59 1.14
N PRO A 23 -17.60 -14.85 2.18
CA PRO A 23 -16.56 -13.92 2.57
C PRO A 23 -15.47 -13.90 1.49
N PRO A 24 -14.92 -12.72 1.13
CA PRO A 24 -13.75 -12.61 0.27
C PRO A 24 -12.55 -13.33 0.91
N LEU A 25 -11.47 -13.49 0.17
CA LEU A 25 -10.18 -13.85 0.76
C LEU A 25 -9.71 -12.67 1.60
N GLY A 26 -9.04 -12.96 2.73
CA GLY A 26 -8.54 -11.93 3.62
C GLY A 26 -8.98 -12.13 5.06
N ALA A 27 -9.14 -11.04 5.80
CA ALA A 27 -9.51 -11.07 7.22
C ALA A 27 -10.41 -9.88 7.59
N SER A 28 -11.13 -10.04 8.70
CA SER A 28 -11.96 -8.98 9.31
C SER A 28 -11.55 -8.80 10.77
N PHE A 29 -11.20 -7.57 11.15
CA PHE A 29 -10.84 -7.21 12.52
C PHE A 29 -11.99 -6.45 13.16
N THR A 30 -12.64 -7.07 14.13
CA THR A 30 -13.72 -6.45 14.91
C THR A 30 -13.15 -5.52 15.98
N VAL A 31 -14.03 -4.72 16.59
CA VAL A 31 -13.67 -3.80 17.69
C VAL A 31 -12.89 -4.48 18.82
N ASP A 32 -13.20 -5.73 19.15
CA ASP A 32 -12.51 -6.49 20.20
C ASP A 32 -11.08 -6.87 19.77
N ALA A 33 -10.91 -7.31 18.52
CA ALA A 33 -9.59 -7.58 17.94
C ALA A 33 -8.74 -6.31 17.85
N LEU A 34 -9.32 -5.20 17.37
CA LEU A 34 -8.66 -3.89 17.30
C LEU A 34 -8.19 -3.41 18.69
N GLY A 35 -8.92 -3.76 19.76
CA GLY A 35 -8.59 -3.36 21.13
C GLY A 35 -7.63 -4.29 21.87
N THR A 36 -7.36 -5.50 21.36
CA THR A 36 -6.59 -6.53 22.09
C THR A 36 -5.32 -7.00 21.38
N LEU A 37 -5.23 -6.83 20.07
CA LEU A 37 -4.02 -7.12 19.31
C LEU A 37 -3.01 -5.97 19.40
N PRO A 38 -1.70 -6.24 19.32
CA PRO A 38 -0.68 -5.18 19.23
C PRO A 38 -0.82 -4.45 17.91
N SER A 39 -1.11 -3.17 17.96
CA SER A 39 -1.39 -2.36 16.76
C SER A 39 -0.80 -0.95 16.81
N SER A 40 -0.19 -0.56 17.97
CA SER A 40 0.23 0.83 18.22
C SER A 40 -0.82 1.88 17.84
N ALA A 41 -2.08 1.47 17.83
CA ALA A 41 -3.21 2.29 17.46
C ALA A 41 -3.35 2.62 15.95
N GLY A 42 -2.56 1.99 15.10
CA GLY A 42 -2.69 2.04 13.64
C GLY A 42 -3.28 0.77 13.04
N ILE A 43 -3.81 0.86 11.81
CA ILE A 43 -4.31 -0.33 11.12
C ILE A 43 -3.20 -1.13 10.42
N PHE A 44 -2.08 -0.52 10.04
CA PHE A 44 -1.06 -1.15 9.19
C PHE A 44 -0.40 -2.40 9.79
N PRO A 45 -0.07 -2.45 11.10
CA PRO A 45 0.38 -3.69 11.74
C PRO A 45 -0.64 -4.82 11.64
N LEU A 46 -1.94 -4.50 11.64
CA LEU A 46 -3.01 -5.48 11.47
C LEU A 46 -3.12 -5.92 10.01
N LEU A 47 -3.03 -4.98 9.03
CA LEU A 47 -3.06 -5.32 7.61
C LEU A 47 -1.95 -6.32 7.25
N THR A 48 -0.73 -6.09 7.71
CA THR A 48 0.41 -6.98 7.47
C THR A 48 0.34 -8.32 8.23
N SER A 49 -0.63 -8.51 9.12
CA SER A 49 -0.91 -9.80 9.77
C SER A 49 -1.88 -10.69 8.97
N VAL A 50 -2.46 -10.21 7.89
CA VAL A 50 -3.32 -10.98 6.98
C VAL A 50 -2.48 -11.83 6.04
N ALA A 51 -2.96 -13.02 5.68
CA ALA A 51 -2.29 -13.91 4.75
C ALA A 51 -1.94 -13.17 3.44
N ASP A 52 -0.71 -13.33 2.99
CA ASP A 52 -0.12 -12.73 1.78
C ASP A 52 -0.19 -11.19 1.66
N VAL A 53 -0.53 -10.46 2.71
CA VAL A 53 -0.39 -9.01 2.68
C VAL A 53 1.06 -8.63 2.95
N ILE A 54 1.69 -7.99 1.98
CA ILE A 54 3.06 -7.51 2.03
C ILE A 54 3.05 -5.98 2.13
N GLY A 55 3.85 -5.43 3.04
CA GLY A 55 4.05 -3.99 3.19
C GLY A 55 5.40 -3.54 2.66
N ASP A 56 5.52 -2.27 2.30
CA ASP A 56 6.76 -1.62 1.87
C ASP A 56 7.76 -1.41 3.02
N ARG A 57 7.34 -1.65 4.23
CA ARG A 57 8.16 -1.50 5.44
C ARG A 57 7.65 -2.36 6.58
N ILE A 58 8.52 -2.64 7.55
CA ILE A 58 8.16 -3.28 8.81
C ILE A 58 7.74 -2.18 9.79
N ASP A 59 6.45 -2.11 10.11
CA ASP A 59 5.95 -1.18 11.10
C ASP A 59 6.18 -1.74 12.51
N THR A 60 7.09 -1.13 13.24
CA THR A 60 7.38 -1.45 14.65
C THR A 60 6.78 -0.39 15.58
N GLY A 61 5.47 -0.32 15.59
CA GLY A 61 4.80 0.41 16.66
C GLY A 61 4.84 1.93 16.55
N GLY A 62 4.47 2.50 15.42
CA GLY A 62 4.24 3.94 15.34
C GLY A 62 5.44 4.76 14.85
N ILE A 63 6.48 4.13 14.34
CA ILE A 63 7.58 4.82 13.62
C ILE A 63 7.00 5.66 12.48
N SER A 64 5.92 5.19 11.86
CA SER A 64 5.30 5.82 10.69
C SER A 64 4.01 6.58 11.05
N ALA A 65 3.96 7.27 12.17
CA ALA A 65 2.74 7.92 12.67
C ALA A 65 2.11 8.92 11.68
N GLY A 66 2.89 9.60 10.87
CA GLY A 66 2.43 10.59 9.89
C GLY A 66 2.33 10.07 8.45
N SER A 67 2.86 8.87 8.15
CA SER A 67 3.02 8.36 6.80
C SER A 67 2.37 6.98 6.63
N PRO A 68 1.43 6.78 5.69
CA PRO A 68 0.79 5.50 5.47
C PRO A 68 1.75 4.50 4.81
N ALA A 69 1.72 3.23 5.26
CA ALA A 69 2.42 2.15 4.57
C ALA A 69 1.72 1.78 3.26
N ARG A 70 2.48 1.41 2.24
CA ARG A 70 1.98 0.81 1.01
C ARG A 70 1.82 -0.69 1.24
N VAL A 71 0.70 -1.25 0.85
CA VAL A 71 0.41 -2.68 1.04
C VAL A 71 -0.20 -3.27 -0.22
N GLY A 72 0.14 -4.51 -0.52
CA GLY A 72 -0.41 -5.29 -1.62
C GLY A 72 -0.53 -6.75 -1.25
N ALA A 73 -1.22 -7.55 -2.07
CA ALA A 73 -1.44 -8.96 -1.80
C ALA A 73 -1.43 -9.79 -3.10
N HIS A 74 -1.04 -11.06 -3.00
CA HIS A 74 -1.07 -12.03 -4.10
C HIS A 74 -0.35 -11.52 -5.37
N GLY A 75 0.84 -10.97 -5.19
CA GLY A 75 1.68 -10.48 -6.28
C GLY A 75 1.20 -9.18 -6.96
N SER A 76 0.06 -8.64 -6.56
CA SER A 76 -0.44 -7.37 -7.10
C SER A 76 0.31 -6.17 -6.54
N THR A 77 0.44 -5.14 -7.36
CA THR A 77 1.05 -3.87 -6.95
C THR A 77 0.19 -3.14 -5.91
N TRP A 78 0.83 -2.42 -4.99
CA TRP A 78 0.14 -1.55 -4.03
C TRP A 78 -0.67 -0.43 -4.70
N THR A 79 -0.27 0.03 -5.90
CA THR A 79 -0.91 1.15 -6.61
C THR A 79 -2.40 0.93 -6.86
N GLN A 80 -2.84 -0.32 -6.84
CA GLN A 80 -4.23 -0.73 -7.04
C GLN A 80 -4.93 -1.15 -5.74
N THR A 81 -4.32 -0.90 -4.57
CA THR A 81 -4.97 -1.07 -3.26
C THR A 81 -5.93 0.08 -3.00
N THR A 82 -7.12 -0.23 -2.49
CA THR A 82 -8.15 0.76 -2.18
C THR A 82 -8.48 0.82 -0.69
N TYR A 83 -8.74 2.03 -0.20
CA TYR A 83 -9.19 2.30 1.17
C TYR A 83 -10.57 2.94 1.13
N ARG A 84 -11.49 2.43 1.94
CA ARG A 84 -12.88 2.88 1.94
C ARG A 84 -13.38 3.15 3.36
N VAL A 85 -14.18 4.18 3.54
CA VAL A 85 -15.01 4.40 4.73
C VAL A 85 -16.44 3.99 4.38
N GLY A 86 -16.82 2.78 4.78
CA GLY A 86 -18.06 2.18 4.28
C GLY A 86 -18.06 2.05 2.76
N ASP A 87 -18.93 2.80 2.07
CA ASP A 87 -19.02 2.79 0.60
C ASP A 87 -18.12 3.83 -0.08
N ALA A 88 -17.63 4.82 0.64
CA ALA A 88 -16.86 5.93 0.08
C ALA A 88 -15.37 5.59 -0.02
N ASP A 89 -14.79 5.79 -1.18
CA ASP A 89 -13.35 5.66 -1.44
C ASP A 89 -12.61 6.88 -0.90
N ILE A 90 -11.54 6.65 -0.13
CA ILE A 90 -10.61 7.65 0.40
C ILE A 90 -9.18 7.43 -0.06
N THR A 91 -8.97 6.63 -1.10
CA THR A 91 -7.64 6.33 -1.63
C THR A 91 -7.07 7.55 -2.34
N ASN A 92 -5.78 7.75 -2.21
CA ASN A 92 -5.04 8.77 -2.96
C ASN A 92 -5.09 8.47 -4.46
N LEU A 93 -5.49 9.45 -5.25
CA LEU A 93 -5.65 9.31 -6.70
C LEU A 93 -4.34 9.36 -7.48
N SER A 94 -3.24 9.79 -6.87
CA SER A 94 -1.94 9.88 -7.56
C SER A 94 -1.31 8.52 -7.89
N GLY A 95 -1.94 7.40 -7.47
CA GLY A 95 -1.41 6.05 -7.71
C GLY A 95 -0.49 5.53 -6.61
N THR A 96 -0.40 6.20 -5.46
CA THR A 96 0.40 5.72 -4.32
C THR A 96 -0.22 4.53 -3.60
N GLY A 97 -1.50 4.21 -3.85
CA GLY A 97 -2.20 3.10 -3.18
C GLY A 97 -2.33 3.27 -1.66
N THR A 98 -2.34 4.51 -1.18
CA THR A 98 -2.43 4.87 0.23
C THR A 98 -3.72 5.65 0.51
N PRO A 99 -4.24 5.67 1.73
CA PRO A 99 -5.39 6.50 2.05
C PRO A 99 -5.00 7.98 2.11
N LEU A 100 -5.93 8.88 1.78
CA LEU A 100 -5.75 10.34 1.93
C LEU A 100 -5.71 10.77 3.40
N LEU A 101 -6.30 10.01 4.32
CA LEU A 101 -6.25 10.22 5.76
C LEU A 101 -5.76 8.95 6.45
N MET A 102 -4.95 9.10 7.51
CA MET A 102 -4.38 7.99 8.30
C MET A 102 -5.44 7.36 9.21
N PRO A 103 -5.86 6.11 8.97
CA PRO A 103 -6.87 5.48 9.82
C PRO A 103 -6.25 5.01 11.15
N GLY A 104 -6.75 5.57 12.26
CA GLY A 104 -6.56 4.97 13.59
C GLY A 104 -7.41 3.71 13.76
N ILE A 105 -7.47 3.16 14.98
CA ILE A 105 -8.27 1.96 15.27
C ILE A 105 -9.53 2.24 16.11
N ASP A 106 -9.60 3.36 16.81
CA ASP A 106 -10.58 3.59 17.89
C ASP A 106 -12.02 3.78 17.41
N VAL A 107 -12.17 4.31 16.20
CA VAL A 107 -13.45 4.75 15.64
C VAL A 107 -14.11 3.70 14.75
N TRP A 108 -13.45 2.59 14.50
CA TRP A 108 -13.96 1.54 13.62
C TRP A 108 -14.60 0.41 14.43
N GLU A 109 -15.78 0.00 14.01
CA GLU A 109 -16.44 -1.21 14.47
C GLU A 109 -15.75 -2.44 13.88
N ARG A 110 -15.28 -2.30 12.62
CA ARG A 110 -14.63 -3.36 11.87
C ARG A 110 -13.70 -2.79 10.80
N VAL A 111 -12.59 -3.47 10.60
CA VAL A 111 -11.66 -3.27 9.49
C VAL A 111 -11.65 -4.56 8.66
N ASP A 112 -12.19 -4.50 7.46
CA ASP A 112 -12.25 -5.63 6.53
C ASP A 112 -11.11 -5.49 5.53
N VAL A 113 -10.30 -6.53 5.41
CA VAL A 113 -9.21 -6.64 4.45
C VAL A 113 -9.57 -7.73 3.45
N SER A 114 -9.80 -7.34 2.21
CA SER A 114 -10.13 -8.26 1.12
C SER A 114 -8.94 -8.35 0.17
N THR A 115 -8.41 -9.54 -0.02
CA THR A 115 -7.23 -9.82 -0.87
C THR A 115 -7.59 -10.59 -2.15
N GLY A 116 -8.85 -10.93 -2.35
CA GLY A 116 -9.40 -11.59 -3.52
C GLY A 116 -10.88 -11.92 -3.35
N LEU A 117 -11.54 -12.43 -4.38
CA LEU A 117 -12.98 -12.69 -4.42
C LEU A 117 -13.80 -11.42 -4.11
N MET A 118 -13.40 -10.27 -4.66
CA MET A 118 -14.04 -8.99 -4.38
C MET A 118 -15.53 -9.01 -4.78
N PRO A 119 -16.43 -8.54 -3.92
CA PRO A 119 -17.85 -8.36 -4.26
C PRO A 119 -18.05 -7.35 -5.40
N ILE A 120 -19.20 -7.42 -6.10
CA ILE A 120 -19.44 -6.65 -7.34
C ILE A 120 -19.44 -5.14 -7.15
N ASP A 121 -19.77 -4.68 -5.95
CA ASP A 121 -19.81 -3.26 -5.56
C ASP A 121 -18.46 -2.71 -5.09
N VAL A 122 -17.43 -3.55 -5.04
CA VAL A 122 -16.06 -3.16 -4.69
C VAL A 122 -15.20 -3.10 -5.95
N ASP A 123 -14.69 -1.91 -6.25
CA ASP A 123 -13.71 -1.69 -7.32
C ASP A 123 -12.31 -1.66 -6.72
N ALA A 124 -11.68 -2.82 -6.66
CA ALA A 124 -10.32 -2.99 -6.14
C ALA A 124 -9.66 -4.20 -6.82
N PRO A 125 -8.78 -3.98 -7.80
CA PRO A 125 -8.13 -5.10 -8.47
C PRO A 125 -7.09 -5.82 -7.61
N ALA A 126 -6.40 -5.11 -6.70
CA ALA A 126 -5.37 -5.71 -5.86
C ALA A 126 -5.90 -6.13 -4.48
N MET A 127 -6.21 -5.15 -3.67
CA MET A 127 -6.66 -5.32 -2.29
C MET A 127 -7.64 -4.20 -1.91
N ALA A 128 -8.61 -4.51 -1.06
CA ALA A 128 -9.52 -3.52 -0.48
C ALA A 128 -9.43 -3.52 1.04
N VAL A 129 -9.32 -2.34 1.64
CA VAL A 129 -9.43 -2.10 3.07
C VAL A 129 -10.69 -1.29 3.31
N THR A 130 -11.71 -1.91 3.92
CA THR A 130 -12.98 -1.25 4.22
C THR A 130 -13.08 -0.98 5.72
N LEU A 131 -13.20 0.29 6.06
CA LEU A 131 -13.33 0.80 7.42
C LEU A 131 -14.81 1.02 7.72
N THR A 132 -15.38 0.21 8.61
CA THR A 132 -16.78 0.37 9.04
C THR A 132 -16.80 1.20 10.32
N PRO A 133 -17.38 2.40 10.31
CA PRO A 133 -17.44 3.24 11.50
C PRO A 133 -18.28 2.63 12.61
N ARG A 134 -17.83 2.78 13.86
CA ARG A 134 -18.58 2.35 15.05
C ARG A 134 -19.97 2.97 15.08
N ARG A 135 -20.94 2.15 15.45
CA ARG A 135 -22.28 2.61 15.77
C ARG A 135 -22.34 2.95 17.25
N PRO A 136 -22.82 4.16 17.63
CA PRO A 136 -23.05 4.48 19.01
C PRO A 136 -24.16 3.56 19.57
N GLY A 137 -23.85 2.81 20.62
CA GLY A 137 -24.82 1.94 21.29
C GLY A 137 -25.76 2.68 22.23
N ALA A 138 -26.69 1.95 22.87
CA ALA A 138 -27.58 2.49 23.90
C ALA A 138 -26.82 2.98 25.14
N ALA A 139 -25.71 2.33 25.49
CA ALA A 139 -24.88 2.73 26.63
C ALA A 139 -23.97 3.90 26.26
N THR A 140 -23.88 4.89 27.16
CA THR A 140 -22.87 5.95 27.04
C THR A 140 -21.50 5.36 27.30
N LEU A 141 -20.60 5.53 26.35
CA LEU A 141 -19.19 5.14 26.43
C LEU A 141 -18.34 6.40 26.45
N ARG A 142 -17.49 6.51 27.45
CA ARG A 142 -16.48 7.58 27.54
C ARG A 142 -15.19 6.95 27.99
N SER A 143 -14.10 7.25 27.31
CA SER A 143 -12.78 6.77 27.71
C SER A 143 -11.70 7.76 27.32
N PHE A 144 -10.69 7.81 28.16
CA PHE A 144 -9.41 8.43 27.87
C PHE A 144 -8.33 7.36 27.84
N GLU A 145 -7.50 7.36 26.82
CA GLU A 145 -6.38 6.46 26.68
C GLU A 145 -5.09 7.29 26.54
N LEU A 146 -4.08 6.92 27.32
CA LEU A 146 -2.73 7.42 27.20
C LEU A 146 -1.78 6.26 27.01
N PHE A 147 -0.91 6.35 26.02
CA PHE A 147 -0.02 5.31 25.56
C PHE A 147 1.33 5.92 25.19
N GLY A 148 2.44 5.34 25.63
CA GLY A 148 3.75 5.93 25.39
C GLY A 148 4.89 4.93 25.37
N SER A 149 5.90 5.28 24.61
CA SER A 149 7.16 4.57 24.46
C SER A 149 8.29 5.48 24.93
N PRO A 150 8.76 5.33 26.17
CA PRO A 150 9.88 6.14 26.67
C PRO A 150 11.20 5.70 26.03
N PRO A 151 12.19 6.59 25.87
CA PRO A 151 13.44 6.28 25.17
C PRO A 151 14.22 5.08 25.75
N PHE A 152 14.19 4.89 27.07
CA PHE A 152 14.89 3.80 27.74
C PHE A 152 14.29 2.41 27.48
N ALA A 153 13.06 2.34 26.95
CA ALA A 153 12.35 1.10 26.69
C ALA A 153 12.64 0.54 25.27
N ASN A 154 13.22 1.34 24.39
CA ASN A 154 13.50 0.95 23.02
C ASN A 154 14.93 0.43 22.87
N ALA A 155 15.11 -0.64 22.11
CA ALA A 155 16.42 -1.18 21.85
C ALA A 155 17.20 -0.24 20.91
N GLY A 156 18.52 -0.12 21.15
CA GLY A 156 19.43 0.46 20.17
C GLY A 156 19.79 -0.54 19.08
N SER A 157 20.42 -0.08 18.00
CA SER A 157 21.04 -0.97 17.03
C SER A 157 22.16 -1.77 17.72
N ALA A 158 22.30 -3.02 17.34
CA ALA A 158 23.43 -3.81 17.87
C ALA A 158 24.75 -3.29 17.26
N THR A 159 25.79 -3.22 18.06
CA THR A 159 27.09 -2.64 17.65
C THR A 159 27.77 -3.36 16.49
N ASP A 160 27.42 -4.63 16.28
CA ASP A 160 28.05 -5.50 15.26
C ASP A 160 27.10 -5.80 14.07
N THR A 161 25.98 -5.10 13.97
CA THR A 161 25.01 -5.26 12.87
C THR A 161 25.01 -4.03 11.96
N PRO A 162 24.61 -4.16 10.68
CA PRO A 162 24.33 -3.02 9.84
C PRO A 162 23.30 -2.08 10.47
N PRO A 163 23.30 -0.79 10.10
CA PRO A 163 22.36 0.18 10.63
C PRO A 163 20.92 -0.31 10.48
N SER A 164 20.09 -0.03 11.46
CA SER A 164 18.66 -0.27 11.36
C SER A 164 18.04 0.66 10.33
N ILE A 165 17.17 0.13 9.45
CA ILE A 165 16.47 0.94 8.44
C ILE A 165 15.65 2.07 9.09
N ALA A 166 15.05 1.78 10.25
CA ALA A 166 14.39 2.78 11.08
C ALA A 166 14.37 2.30 12.54
N ARG A 167 14.39 3.24 13.50
CA ARG A 167 14.34 2.97 14.93
C ARG A 167 13.47 3.99 15.63
N LEU A 168 12.53 3.50 16.46
CA LEU A 168 11.76 4.38 17.35
C LEU A 168 12.63 4.85 18.50
N ASN A 169 12.73 6.16 18.69
CA ASN A 169 13.41 6.77 19.83
C ASN A 169 12.44 6.96 21.01
N SER A 170 11.26 7.53 20.75
CA SER A 170 10.18 7.68 21.72
C SER A 170 8.85 7.89 21.03
N GLY A 171 7.75 7.69 21.74
CA GLY A 171 6.42 7.95 21.20
C GLY A 171 5.40 8.20 22.31
N VAL A 172 4.36 8.96 21.98
CA VAL A 172 3.20 9.17 22.84
C VAL A 172 1.93 9.23 22.01
N ARG A 173 0.85 8.66 22.51
CA ARG A 173 -0.49 8.76 21.97
C ARG A 173 -1.48 9.08 23.07
N ALA A 174 -2.39 10.00 22.80
CA ALA A 174 -3.54 10.30 23.64
C ALA A 174 -4.81 10.16 22.79
N ASN A 175 -5.84 9.53 23.32
CA ASN A 175 -7.14 9.40 22.67
C ASN A 175 -8.26 9.72 23.67
N LEU A 176 -9.18 10.57 23.25
CA LEU A 176 -10.44 10.82 23.94
C LEU A 176 -11.58 10.27 23.07
N PHE A 177 -12.36 9.37 23.61
CA PHE A 177 -13.51 8.75 22.94
C PHE A 177 -14.79 8.97 23.73
N MET A 178 -15.83 9.40 23.06
CA MET A 178 -17.16 9.58 23.64
C MET A 178 -18.23 9.10 22.66
N GLY A 179 -19.23 8.38 23.16
CA GLY A 179 -20.34 7.94 22.32
C GLY A 179 -21.53 7.50 23.14
N GLY A 180 -22.72 7.53 22.54
CA GLY A 180 -23.94 7.10 23.16
C GLY A 180 -25.18 7.68 22.48
N GLN A 181 -26.37 7.39 23.07
CA GLN A 181 -27.61 7.97 22.61
C GLN A 181 -27.71 9.43 23.07
N LEU A 182 -28.05 10.32 22.14
CA LEU A 182 -28.40 11.72 22.38
C LEU A 182 -29.88 11.86 22.62
N THR A 183 -30.68 11.06 21.91
CA THR A 183 -32.12 10.92 22.11
C THR A 183 -32.46 9.43 22.05
N PRO A 184 -33.11 8.83 23.03
CA PRO A 184 -33.41 7.42 23.06
C PRO A 184 -34.05 6.94 21.74
N ASP A 185 -33.50 5.87 21.18
CA ASP A 185 -33.94 5.16 19.97
C ASP A 185 -34.04 6.00 18.68
N ARG A 186 -33.63 7.27 18.70
CA ARG A 186 -33.73 8.17 17.52
C ARG A 186 -32.42 8.79 17.06
N LEU A 187 -31.60 9.20 18.01
CA LEU A 187 -30.38 9.92 17.69
C LEU A 187 -29.24 9.42 18.56
N SER A 188 -28.16 9.00 17.93
CA SER A 188 -26.92 8.61 18.61
C SER A 188 -25.72 9.29 17.99
N GLY A 189 -24.71 9.51 18.78
CA GLY A 189 -23.50 10.19 18.35
C GLY A 189 -22.24 9.56 18.93
N LEU A 190 -21.15 9.67 18.18
CA LEU A 190 -19.82 9.25 18.56
C LEU A 190 -18.83 10.31 18.13
N MET A 191 -17.86 10.60 19.00
CA MET A 191 -16.73 11.46 18.68
C MET A 191 -15.44 10.88 19.25
N SER A 192 -14.34 11.09 18.55
CA SER A 192 -12.99 10.74 19.01
C SER A 192 -12.03 11.84 18.63
N ALA A 193 -11.11 12.14 19.53
CA ALA A 193 -9.98 13.02 19.29
C ALA A 193 -8.69 12.26 19.64
N THR A 194 -7.78 12.17 18.68
CA THR A 194 -6.53 11.44 18.82
C THR A 194 -5.36 12.36 18.53
N TYR A 195 -4.33 12.27 19.35
CA TYR A 195 -3.02 12.88 19.12
C TYR A 195 -1.94 11.82 19.22
N ILE A 196 -1.03 11.79 18.24
CA ILE A 196 0.14 10.91 18.20
C ILE A 196 1.37 11.77 17.94
N HIS A 197 2.43 11.49 18.66
CA HIS A 197 3.76 12.02 18.39
C HIS A 197 4.77 10.90 18.52
N SER A 198 5.67 10.77 17.55
CA SER A 198 6.78 9.82 17.55
C SER A 198 8.07 10.55 17.19
N SER A 199 9.16 10.13 17.81
CA SER A 199 10.53 10.50 17.43
C SER A 199 11.25 9.24 17.00
N TYR A 200 11.90 9.27 15.84
CA TYR A 200 12.57 8.13 15.25
C TYR A 200 13.86 8.54 14.54
N SER A 201 14.69 7.56 14.23
CA SER A 201 15.91 7.75 13.44
C SER A 201 15.91 6.75 12.31
N GLU A 202 16.39 7.13 11.13
CA GLU A 202 16.55 6.25 9.97
C GLU A 202 18.04 6.01 9.73
N ARG A 203 18.40 4.76 9.37
CA ARG A 203 19.75 4.33 9.03
C ARG A 203 20.81 4.76 10.06
N ASP A 204 20.44 4.66 11.36
CA ASP A 204 21.25 5.12 12.49
C ASP A 204 21.75 6.56 12.37
N SER A 205 21.03 7.39 11.63
CA SER A 205 21.29 8.82 11.57
C SER A 205 21.29 9.42 12.97
N THR A 206 22.21 10.35 13.23
CA THR A 206 22.23 11.15 14.45
C THR A 206 21.10 12.19 14.47
N VAL A 207 20.51 12.47 13.33
CA VAL A 207 19.36 13.37 13.19
C VAL A 207 18.10 12.59 13.52
N SER A 208 17.43 12.99 14.60
CA SER A 208 16.13 12.43 14.98
C SER A 208 15.02 13.12 14.19
N GLN A 209 14.17 12.34 13.58
CA GLN A 209 12.96 12.81 12.90
C GLN A 209 11.76 12.75 13.83
N THR A 210 10.71 13.49 13.50
CA THR A 210 9.47 13.49 14.27
C THR A 210 8.27 13.28 13.36
N GLY A 211 7.36 12.41 13.80
CA GLY A 211 6.05 12.24 13.18
C GLY A 211 4.96 12.67 14.15
N THR A 212 4.00 13.45 13.69
CA THR A 212 2.83 13.85 14.47
C THR A 212 1.54 13.60 13.72
N LEU A 213 0.49 13.27 14.44
CA LEU A 213 -0.86 13.13 13.90
C LEU A 213 -1.86 13.67 14.90
N GLY A 214 -2.66 14.65 14.49
CA GLY A 214 -3.87 15.10 15.17
C GLY A 214 -5.10 14.71 14.37
N SER A 215 -6.09 14.04 14.97
CA SER A 215 -7.28 13.57 14.30
C SER A 215 -8.52 13.81 15.12
N PHE A 216 -9.59 14.27 14.48
CA PHE A 216 -10.92 14.37 15.03
C PHE A 216 -11.91 13.62 14.15
N PHE A 217 -12.68 12.72 14.74
CA PHE A 217 -13.70 11.92 14.07
C PHE A 217 -15.04 12.09 14.76
N GLY A 218 -16.10 12.28 13.97
CA GLY A 218 -17.49 12.34 14.43
C GLY A 218 -18.40 11.46 13.58
N ASN A 219 -19.30 10.74 14.21
CA ASN A 219 -20.33 9.94 13.55
C ASN A 219 -21.67 10.17 14.26
N ILE A 220 -22.66 10.63 13.52
CA ILE A 220 -24.04 10.81 14.00
C ILE A 220 -24.94 9.86 13.23
N THR A 221 -25.75 9.09 13.95
CA THR A 221 -26.72 8.16 13.38
C THR A 221 -28.12 8.55 13.87
N SER A 222 -29.05 8.75 12.95
CA SER A 222 -30.44 9.04 13.22
C SER A 222 -31.36 7.98 12.63
N THR A 223 -32.36 7.56 13.39
CA THR A 223 -33.46 6.67 12.97
C THR A 223 -34.78 7.41 13.05
N PRO A 224 -35.06 8.30 12.05
CA PRO A 224 -36.25 9.19 12.12
C PRO A 224 -37.58 8.42 12.08
N ARG A 225 -37.59 7.25 11.43
CA ARG A 225 -38.74 6.34 11.34
C ARG A 225 -38.24 4.88 11.40
N ALA A 226 -39.16 3.96 11.73
CA ALA A 226 -38.87 2.53 11.61
C ALA A 226 -38.48 2.20 10.16
N GLY A 227 -37.33 1.56 10.00
CA GLY A 227 -36.76 1.20 8.67
C GLY A 227 -35.92 2.28 8.01
N ASP A 228 -35.83 3.50 8.56
CA ASP A 228 -34.93 4.55 8.05
C ASP A 228 -33.73 4.77 8.97
N GLU A 229 -32.54 4.77 8.42
CA GLU A 229 -31.30 5.18 9.07
C GLU A 229 -30.61 6.27 8.25
N ILE A 230 -30.26 7.37 8.88
CA ILE A 230 -29.41 8.42 8.30
C ILE A 230 -28.13 8.48 9.11
N ARG A 231 -26.98 8.42 8.43
CA ARG A 231 -25.66 8.52 9.05
C ARG A 231 -24.89 9.68 8.44
N LEU A 232 -24.26 10.47 9.31
CA LEU A 232 -23.35 11.55 8.94
C LEU A 232 -22.00 11.32 9.60
N ILE A 233 -20.93 11.39 8.83
CA ILE A 233 -19.56 11.24 9.27
C ILE A 233 -18.78 12.50 8.91
N GLY A 234 -17.99 12.98 9.86
CA GLY A 234 -16.98 14.00 9.67
C GLY A 234 -15.65 13.53 10.25
N TRP A 235 -14.57 13.63 9.48
CA TRP A 235 -13.24 13.24 9.91
C TRP A 235 -12.22 14.26 9.44
N GLY A 236 -11.62 15.01 10.38
CA GLY A 236 -10.55 15.96 10.16
C GLY A 236 -9.23 15.44 10.68
N GLN A 237 -8.14 15.72 9.97
CA GLN A 237 -6.82 15.24 10.34
C GLN A 237 -5.74 16.24 9.93
N HIS A 238 -4.69 16.32 10.74
CA HIS A 238 -3.43 16.96 10.40
C HIS A 238 -2.28 16.03 10.75
N THR A 239 -1.38 15.80 9.79
CA THR A 239 -0.14 15.04 9.99
C THR A 239 1.06 15.91 9.67
N SER A 240 2.15 15.67 10.36
CA SER A 240 3.49 16.14 10.02
C SER A 240 4.44 14.98 10.15
N ASP A 241 5.29 14.77 9.16
CA ASP A 241 6.32 13.72 9.14
C ASP A 241 7.55 14.25 8.41
N ALA A 242 8.66 13.54 8.47
CA ALA A 242 9.85 13.92 7.73
C ALA A 242 9.55 14.12 6.23
N ALA A 243 10.10 15.19 5.67
CA ALA A 243 9.93 15.47 4.24
C ALA A 243 10.52 14.34 3.38
N PRO A 244 9.97 14.05 2.20
CA PRO A 244 10.54 13.07 1.28
C PRO A 244 12.03 13.37 1.01
N ASN A 245 12.84 12.31 0.90
CA ASN A 245 14.28 12.40 0.65
C ASN A 245 15.08 13.15 1.74
N HIS A 246 14.55 13.35 2.94
CA HIS A 246 15.22 14.04 4.05
C HIS A 246 16.57 13.40 4.42
N VAL A 247 16.70 12.07 4.35
CA VAL A 247 17.97 11.35 4.60
C VAL A 247 19.01 11.73 3.58
N VAL A 248 18.64 11.73 2.30
CA VAL A 248 19.52 12.07 1.16
C VAL A 248 20.00 13.52 1.24
N PHE A 249 19.07 14.44 1.57
CA PHE A 249 19.40 15.86 1.69
C PHE A 249 19.98 16.24 3.06
N ASN A 250 20.03 15.31 4.01
CA ASN A 250 20.36 15.58 5.40
C ASN A 250 19.54 16.78 5.94
N SER A 251 18.24 16.76 5.66
CA SER A 251 17.29 17.82 5.95
C SER A 251 16.45 17.48 7.18
N THR A 252 16.10 18.47 7.97
CA THR A 252 15.12 18.38 9.07
C THR A 252 13.74 18.91 8.69
N GLY A 253 13.54 19.25 7.42
CA GLY A 253 12.24 19.73 6.93
C GLY A 253 11.15 18.68 7.05
N ASP A 254 9.93 19.15 7.28
CA ASP A 254 8.73 18.31 7.43
C ASP A 254 7.84 18.39 6.21
N GLN A 255 7.07 17.32 5.99
CA GLN A 255 5.89 17.30 5.15
C GLN A 255 4.63 17.36 6.02
N HIS A 256 3.73 18.25 5.68
CA HIS A 256 2.45 18.41 6.36
C HIS A 256 1.30 17.99 5.47
N VAL A 257 0.34 17.25 6.04
CA VAL A 257 -0.91 16.91 5.33
C VAL A 257 -2.10 17.30 6.21
N ALA A 258 -2.95 18.21 5.70
CA ALA A 258 -4.23 18.55 6.31
C ALA A 258 -5.36 17.90 5.50
N GLY A 259 -6.18 17.08 6.15
CA GLY A 259 -7.22 16.30 5.50
C GLY A 259 -8.60 16.47 6.14
N LEU A 260 -9.64 16.40 5.31
CA LEU A 260 -11.05 16.41 5.73
C LEU A 260 -11.83 15.38 4.90
N HIS A 261 -12.62 14.57 5.58
CA HIS A 261 -13.59 13.67 4.95
C HIS A 261 -14.98 13.94 5.53
N MET A 262 -15.97 14.08 4.66
CA MET A 262 -17.39 14.22 5.01
C MET A 262 -18.19 13.20 4.23
N GLN A 263 -19.10 12.49 4.90
CA GLN A 263 -19.94 11.46 4.28
C GLN A 263 -21.35 11.50 4.87
N GLY A 264 -22.34 11.41 4.01
CA GLY A 264 -23.73 11.18 4.37
C GLY A 264 -24.25 9.89 3.74
N ALA A 265 -25.01 9.10 4.47
CA ALA A 265 -25.68 7.92 3.95
C ALA A 265 -27.11 7.84 4.49
N TRP A 266 -28.04 7.46 3.63
CA TRP A 266 -29.40 7.12 3.99
C TRP A 266 -29.67 5.68 3.59
N GLN A 267 -30.18 4.90 4.51
CA GLN A 267 -30.62 3.52 4.30
C GLN A 267 -32.09 3.40 4.62
N HIS A 268 -32.85 2.81 3.70
CA HIS A 268 -34.29 2.55 3.84
C HIS A 268 -34.55 1.06 3.69
N GLN A 269 -35.21 0.47 4.68
CA GLN A 269 -35.64 -0.91 4.66
C GLN A 269 -36.99 -1.01 3.90
N LEU A 270 -36.98 -1.71 2.78
CA LEU A 270 -38.15 -1.90 1.91
C LEU A 270 -38.97 -3.15 2.28
N GLY A 271 -38.37 -4.06 3.08
CA GLY A 271 -38.91 -5.33 3.56
C GLY A 271 -37.92 -6.01 4.48
N ASP A 272 -38.19 -7.24 4.93
CA ASP A 272 -37.33 -7.94 5.90
C ASP A 272 -35.89 -8.13 5.40
N ALA A 273 -35.71 -8.37 4.09
CA ALA A 273 -34.40 -8.58 3.46
C ALA A 273 -34.12 -7.58 2.32
N ASP A 274 -35.04 -6.68 2.02
CA ASP A 274 -34.92 -5.71 0.94
C ASP A 274 -34.49 -4.35 1.50
N GLY A 275 -33.56 -3.68 0.86
CA GLY A 275 -33.09 -2.37 1.31
C GLY A 275 -32.54 -1.50 0.18
N LEU A 276 -32.77 -0.21 0.31
CA LEU A 276 -32.18 0.83 -0.52
C LEU A 276 -31.19 1.63 0.33
N ARG A 277 -29.99 1.83 -0.19
CA ARG A 277 -28.97 2.68 0.42
C ARG A 277 -28.48 3.70 -0.59
N VAL A 278 -28.44 4.96 -0.18
CA VAL A 278 -27.87 6.06 -0.97
C VAL A 278 -26.81 6.75 -0.12
N PHE A 279 -25.70 7.10 -0.72
CA PHE A 279 -24.63 7.80 -0.02
C PHE A 279 -23.98 8.87 -0.89
N GLY A 280 -23.36 9.83 -0.22
CA GLY A 280 -22.50 10.84 -0.82
C GLY A 280 -21.32 11.14 0.09
N ALA A 281 -20.16 11.38 -0.50
CA ALA A 281 -18.95 11.68 0.23
C ALA A 281 -18.08 12.71 -0.50
N TYR A 282 -17.29 13.44 0.28
CA TYR A 282 -16.27 14.36 -0.19
C TYR A 282 -15.04 14.26 0.70
N THR A 283 -13.86 14.14 0.08
CA THR A 283 -12.58 14.11 0.79
C THR A 283 -11.66 15.16 0.18
N LEU A 284 -10.96 15.88 1.04
CA LEU A 284 -9.94 16.87 0.71
C LEU A 284 -8.67 16.55 1.47
N ALA A 285 -7.53 16.57 0.81
CA ALA A 285 -6.22 16.52 1.45
C ALA A 285 -5.31 17.58 0.82
N HIS A 286 -4.72 18.41 1.65
CA HIS A 286 -3.73 19.41 1.24
C HIS A 286 -2.37 19.02 1.83
N ARG A 287 -1.37 18.89 0.96
CA ARG A 287 0.00 18.56 1.30
C ARG A 287 0.89 19.76 1.05
N SER A 288 1.75 20.09 2.00
CA SER A 288 2.84 21.04 1.89
C SER A 288 4.12 20.44 2.44
N THR A 289 5.27 20.99 2.06
CA THR A 289 6.57 20.52 2.54
C THR A 289 7.48 21.69 2.82
N ASP A 290 8.22 21.58 3.93
CA ASP A 290 9.25 22.53 4.36
C ASP A 290 10.64 22.09 3.89
N LEU A 291 10.73 21.15 2.94
CA LEU A 291 12.00 20.65 2.45
C LEU A 291 12.86 21.78 1.90
N ILE A 292 13.97 22.05 2.59
CA ILE A 292 15.02 22.95 2.14
C ILE A 292 16.15 22.07 1.60
N ALA A 293 16.08 21.77 0.30
CA ALA A 293 17.16 21.05 -0.36
C ALA A 293 18.29 22.03 -0.73
N PRO A 294 19.57 21.63 -0.56
CA PRO A 294 20.68 22.41 -1.08
C PRO A 294 20.58 22.49 -2.61
N SER A 295 21.07 23.57 -3.19
CA SER A 295 21.02 23.79 -4.65
C SER A 295 21.80 22.73 -5.46
N VAL A 296 22.73 22.03 -4.82
CA VAL A 296 23.47 20.91 -5.37
C VAL A 296 23.61 19.83 -4.31
N VAL A 297 23.28 18.61 -4.72
CA VAL A 297 23.36 17.42 -3.86
C VAL A 297 24.05 16.30 -4.64
N VAL A 298 24.62 15.32 -3.93
CA VAL A 298 25.18 14.11 -4.55
C VAL A 298 24.44 12.90 -3.98
N ILE A 299 23.96 12.05 -4.88
CA ILE A 299 23.22 10.84 -4.57
C ILE A 299 23.92 9.66 -5.20
N ASP A 300 24.18 8.59 -4.44
CA ASP A 300 24.56 7.30 -5.00
C ASP A 300 23.30 6.49 -5.32
N ARG A 301 23.05 6.26 -6.60
CA ARG A 301 21.84 5.63 -7.09
C ARG A 301 21.59 4.23 -6.50
N LEU A 302 22.64 3.46 -6.21
CA LEU A 302 22.53 2.11 -5.67
C LEU A 302 22.36 2.06 -4.14
N LYS A 303 22.62 3.16 -3.45
CA LYS A 303 22.55 3.25 -1.98
C LYS A 303 21.42 4.13 -1.49
N ASP A 304 21.18 5.25 -2.17
CA ASP A 304 20.26 6.30 -1.73
C ASP A 304 18.92 6.25 -2.49
N GLY A 305 18.83 5.41 -3.53
CA GLY A 305 17.65 5.28 -4.37
C GLY A 305 17.70 6.14 -5.65
N PRO A 306 16.66 6.08 -6.47
CA PRO A 306 16.65 6.69 -7.80
C PRO A 306 16.48 8.20 -7.75
N VAL A 307 17.32 8.95 -8.48
CA VAL A 307 17.19 10.40 -8.64
C VAL A 307 15.81 10.83 -9.20
N PRO A 308 15.13 10.07 -10.07
CA PRO A 308 13.77 10.39 -10.52
C PRO A 308 12.74 10.58 -9.42
N SER A 309 12.95 10.06 -8.22
CA SER A 309 12.05 10.30 -7.08
C SER A 309 11.91 11.80 -6.73
N LEU A 310 12.87 12.64 -7.13
CA LEU A 310 12.83 14.08 -6.96
C LEU A 310 11.87 14.79 -7.95
N LEU A 311 11.38 14.08 -8.96
CA LEU A 311 10.33 14.59 -9.84
C LEU A 311 8.94 14.52 -9.21
N ASP A 312 8.79 13.81 -8.10
CA ASP A 312 7.51 13.70 -7.42
C ASP A 312 7.06 15.05 -6.85
N PRO A 313 5.77 15.40 -7.00
CA PRO A 313 5.26 16.67 -6.48
C PRO A 313 5.24 16.69 -4.96
N GLY A 314 5.88 17.71 -4.37
CA GLY A 314 5.95 17.87 -2.91
C GLY A 314 4.80 18.67 -2.31
N ILE A 315 4.17 19.59 -3.09
CA ILE A 315 3.02 20.40 -2.68
C ILE A 315 1.83 19.99 -3.53
N GLY A 316 0.65 19.86 -2.90
CA GLY A 316 -0.53 19.48 -3.65
C GLY A 316 -1.83 19.55 -2.88
N THR A 317 -2.93 19.52 -3.62
CA THR A 317 -4.28 19.42 -3.07
C THR A 317 -5.04 18.35 -3.84
N ASP A 318 -5.41 17.30 -3.14
CA ASP A 318 -6.21 16.20 -3.67
C ASP A 318 -7.66 16.35 -3.20
N ARG A 319 -8.62 16.19 -4.10
CA ARG A 319 -10.06 16.25 -3.83
C ARG A 319 -10.73 15.05 -4.45
N THR A 320 -11.54 14.34 -3.67
CA THR A 320 -12.36 13.24 -4.19
C THR A 320 -13.81 13.45 -3.78
N TRP A 321 -14.71 13.00 -4.63
CA TRP A 321 -16.13 12.96 -4.32
C TRP A 321 -16.73 11.66 -4.85
N ALA A 322 -17.75 11.16 -4.16
CA ALA A 322 -18.47 9.96 -4.55
C ALA A 322 -19.95 10.11 -4.23
N LEU A 323 -20.79 9.62 -5.13
CA LEU A 323 -22.22 9.44 -4.96
C LEU A 323 -22.57 8.04 -5.37
N GLY A 324 -23.43 7.36 -4.63
CA GLY A 324 -23.83 6.02 -5.00
C GLY A 324 -25.19 5.60 -4.44
N ALA A 325 -25.78 4.62 -5.10
CA ALA A 325 -27.02 3.97 -4.68
C ALA A 325 -26.88 2.45 -4.80
N ARG A 326 -27.40 1.74 -3.82
CA ARG A 326 -27.43 0.28 -3.72
C ARG A 326 -28.85 -0.17 -3.44
N LEU A 327 -29.33 -1.15 -4.19
CA LEU A 327 -30.63 -1.79 -4.00
C LEU A 327 -30.41 -3.29 -3.79
N ASN A 328 -30.73 -3.79 -2.62
CA ASN A 328 -30.82 -5.22 -2.32
C ASN A 328 -32.26 -5.67 -2.43
N ARG A 329 -32.51 -6.78 -3.12
CA ARG A 329 -33.84 -7.30 -3.28
C ARG A 329 -33.89 -8.81 -3.34
N THR A 330 -34.69 -9.40 -2.49
CA THR A 330 -34.94 -10.85 -2.48
C THR A 330 -36.21 -11.15 -3.28
N ARG A 331 -36.12 -12.03 -4.26
CA ARG A 331 -37.20 -12.47 -5.12
C ARG A 331 -37.21 -14.00 -5.23
N GLY A 332 -38.02 -14.66 -4.43
CA GLY A 332 -38.06 -16.11 -4.37
C GLY A 332 -36.73 -16.69 -3.91
N LYS A 333 -35.99 -17.32 -4.81
CA LYS A 333 -34.64 -17.89 -4.54
C LYS A 333 -33.48 -16.92 -4.85
N HIS A 334 -33.75 -15.78 -5.44
CA HIS A 334 -32.75 -14.85 -5.93
C HIS A 334 -32.54 -13.72 -4.94
N ASN A 335 -31.27 -13.46 -4.60
CA ASN A 335 -30.81 -12.30 -3.86
C ASN A 335 -30.08 -11.36 -4.80
N LEU A 336 -30.80 -10.34 -5.26
CA LEU A 336 -30.30 -9.38 -6.23
C LEU A 336 -29.66 -8.19 -5.54
N LEU A 337 -28.45 -7.82 -5.94
CA LEU A 337 -27.83 -6.54 -5.63
C LEU A 337 -27.66 -5.76 -6.92
N GLY A 338 -28.24 -4.57 -7.00
CA GLY A 338 -27.99 -3.62 -8.09
C GLY A 338 -27.49 -2.29 -7.56
N GLY A 339 -26.67 -1.59 -8.33
CA GLY A 339 -26.21 -0.28 -7.89
C GLY A 339 -25.58 0.55 -8.98
N VAL A 340 -25.40 1.83 -8.65
CA VAL A 340 -24.72 2.81 -9.47
C VAL A 340 -23.75 3.61 -8.60
N ASP A 341 -22.60 3.96 -9.17
CA ASP A 341 -21.59 4.82 -8.60
C ASP A 341 -21.24 5.95 -9.57
N LEU A 342 -21.14 7.14 -9.05
CA LEU A 342 -20.57 8.32 -9.67
C LEU A 342 -19.45 8.79 -8.77
N SER A 343 -18.26 8.90 -9.29
CA SER A 343 -17.13 9.42 -8.53
C SER A 343 -16.25 10.28 -9.40
N GLY A 344 -15.38 11.01 -8.75
CA GLY A 344 -14.36 11.77 -9.44
C GLY A 344 -13.36 12.36 -8.47
N GLY A 345 -12.27 12.79 -9.03
CA GLY A 345 -11.21 13.41 -8.28
C GLY A 345 -10.47 14.45 -9.09
N ALA A 346 -9.78 15.30 -8.37
CA ALA A 346 -8.88 16.29 -8.93
C ALA A 346 -7.65 16.45 -8.04
N SER A 347 -6.51 16.60 -8.66
CA SER A 347 -5.24 16.87 -8.00
C SER A 347 -4.62 18.13 -8.60
N SER A 348 -4.19 19.05 -7.74
CA SER A 348 -3.36 20.18 -8.10
C SER A 348 -2.02 20.01 -7.43
N VAL A 349 -0.96 19.84 -8.19
CA VAL A 349 0.36 19.45 -7.67
C VAL A 349 1.47 20.32 -8.22
N GLN A 350 2.52 20.49 -7.42
CA GLN A 350 3.71 21.26 -7.80
C GLN A 350 4.96 20.57 -7.25
N SER A 351 5.99 20.44 -8.10
CA SER A 351 7.32 20.03 -7.63
C SER A 351 7.93 21.12 -6.77
N VAL A 352 8.65 20.72 -5.71
CA VAL A 352 9.36 21.64 -4.80
C VAL A 352 10.86 21.63 -5.02
N PHE A 353 11.39 20.62 -5.69
CA PHE A 353 12.82 20.52 -5.89
C PHE A 353 13.23 21.25 -7.18
N THR A 354 14.15 22.19 -7.02
CA THR A 354 14.84 22.86 -8.13
C THR A 354 16.34 22.85 -7.82
N GLY A 355 17.17 22.54 -8.81
CA GLY A 355 18.61 22.53 -8.63
C GLY A 355 19.29 21.37 -9.33
N ARG A 356 20.51 21.08 -8.90
CA ARG A 356 21.35 20.05 -9.51
C ARG A 356 21.63 18.91 -8.56
N VAL A 357 21.63 17.70 -9.10
CA VAL A 357 22.00 16.48 -8.39
C VAL A 357 23.15 15.82 -9.13
N GLY A 358 24.24 15.57 -8.44
CA GLY A 358 25.31 14.69 -8.91
C GLY A 358 24.92 13.24 -8.65
N GLU A 359 24.76 12.45 -9.69
CA GLU A 359 24.50 11.01 -9.57
C GLU A 359 25.82 10.26 -9.60
N THR A 360 26.06 9.47 -8.56
CA THR A 360 27.10 8.43 -8.56
C THR A 360 26.45 7.06 -8.71
N LEU A 361 27.21 6.12 -9.20
CA LEU A 361 26.83 4.72 -9.30
C LEU A 361 27.91 3.87 -8.61
N ASN A 362 27.63 3.38 -7.42
CA ASN A 362 28.60 2.74 -6.53
C ASN A 362 29.89 3.56 -6.35
N GLY A 363 29.73 4.86 -6.10
CA GLY A 363 30.81 5.81 -5.93
C GLY A 363 31.46 6.32 -7.23
N LEU A 364 31.07 5.85 -8.40
CA LEU A 364 31.56 6.33 -9.69
C LEU A 364 30.72 7.53 -10.15
N PRO A 365 31.32 8.71 -10.45
CA PRO A 365 30.59 9.82 -11.05
C PRO A 365 29.91 9.39 -12.36
N ALA A 366 28.61 9.56 -12.44
CA ALA A 366 27.81 9.09 -13.57
C ALA A 366 27.21 10.25 -14.35
N ARG A 367 26.30 11.00 -13.73
CA ARG A 367 25.51 12.04 -14.39
C ARG A 367 25.29 13.24 -13.49
N VAL A 368 24.97 14.35 -14.10
CA VAL A 368 24.48 15.55 -13.40
C VAL A 368 23.06 15.79 -13.88
N TRP A 369 22.12 15.73 -12.97
CA TRP A 369 20.72 16.02 -13.18
C TRP A 369 20.45 17.49 -12.90
N ASP A 370 19.80 18.19 -13.82
CA ASP A 370 19.40 19.59 -13.69
C ASP A 370 17.87 19.66 -13.80
N PHE A 371 17.21 19.96 -12.68
CA PHE A 371 15.77 19.95 -12.58
C PHE A 371 15.17 21.29 -13.01
N THR A 372 14.23 21.24 -13.93
CA THR A 372 13.48 22.39 -14.39
C THR A 372 12.36 22.71 -13.40
N ASP A 373 12.27 23.96 -12.99
CA ASP A 373 11.18 24.43 -12.14
C ASP A 373 9.90 24.64 -12.97
N PRO A 374 8.77 23.98 -12.65
CA PRO A 374 7.51 24.23 -13.32
C PRO A 374 6.98 25.62 -12.95
N VAL A 375 6.56 26.39 -13.96
CA VAL A 375 6.10 27.78 -13.80
C VAL A 375 4.75 27.85 -13.09
N GLN A 376 3.92 26.80 -13.18
CA GLN A 376 2.58 26.72 -12.60
C GLN A 376 2.29 25.31 -12.06
N PRO A 377 1.40 25.17 -11.08
CA PRO A 377 0.94 23.85 -10.65
C PRO A 377 0.26 23.08 -11.80
N SER A 378 0.56 21.80 -11.88
CA SER A 378 -0.17 20.85 -12.71
C SER A 378 -1.55 20.62 -12.13
N ASN A 379 -2.57 20.47 -12.98
CA ASN A 379 -3.94 20.18 -12.55
C ASN A 379 -4.47 19.01 -13.36
N TRP A 380 -4.78 17.92 -12.66
CA TRP A 380 -5.29 16.69 -13.24
C TRP A 380 -6.64 16.34 -12.63
N SER A 381 -7.51 15.72 -13.41
CA SER A 381 -8.83 15.31 -12.94
C SER A 381 -9.30 14.03 -13.60
N GLU A 382 -10.09 13.26 -12.86
CA GLU A 382 -10.82 12.11 -13.40
C GLU A 382 -12.29 12.14 -13.02
N ARG A 383 -13.11 11.43 -13.79
CA ARG A 383 -14.50 11.12 -13.49
C ARG A 383 -14.77 9.67 -13.85
N SER A 384 -15.49 8.99 -12.96
CA SER A 384 -15.87 7.60 -13.15
C SER A 384 -17.38 7.44 -12.96
N PHE A 385 -17.95 6.61 -13.81
CA PHE A 385 -19.32 6.09 -13.68
C PHE A 385 -19.26 4.58 -13.66
N ALA A 386 -19.98 3.96 -12.73
CA ALA A 386 -20.17 2.51 -12.73
C ALA A 386 -21.62 2.14 -12.50
N ALA A 387 -22.06 1.07 -13.16
CA ALA A 387 -23.34 0.42 -12.92
C ALA A 387 -23.10 -1.10 -12.78
N PHE A 388 -23.74 -1.72 -11.80
CA PHE A 388 -23.55 -3.13 -11.55
C PHE A 388 -24.83 -3.82 -11.10
N ILE A 389 -24.86 -5.13 -11.38
CA ILE A 389 -25.89 -6.06 -10.89
C ILE A 389 -25.25 -7.39 -10.56
N SER A 390 -25.69 -8.02 -9.49
CA SER A 390 -25.36 -9.41 -9.18
C SER A 390 -26.56 -10.16 -8.64
N ASP A 391 -26.52 -11.47 -8.79
CA ASP A 391 -27.51 -12.39 -8.27
C ASP A 391 -26.83 -13.53 -7.53
N HIS A 392 -27.35 -13.86 -6.35
CA HIS A 392 -26.96 -15.01 -5.55
C HIS A 392 -28.17 -15.92 -5.38
N PHE A 393 -28.11 -17.14 -5.86
CA PHE A 393 -29.23 -18.07 -5.81
C PHE A 393 -28.82 -19.52 -5.61
N PRO A 394 -29.61 -20.32 -4.88
CA PRO A 394 -29.40 -21.75 -4.75
C PRO A 394 -29.85 -22.50 -6.00
N LEU A 395 -28.94 -23.33 -6.53
CA LEU A 395 -29.21 -24.30 -7.59
C LEU A 395 -29.38 -25.70 -6.98
N GLY A 396 -30.62 -26.04 -6.57
CA GLY A 396 -30.89 -27.24 -5.79
C GLY A 396 -30.61 -27.04 -4.29
N SER A 397 -30.30 -28.15 -3.59
CA SER A 397 -30.12 -28.13 -2.12
C SER A 397 -28.67 -28.03 -1.67
N ARG A 398 -27.71 -28.17 -2.58
CA ARG A 398 -26.27 -28.25 -2.24
C ARG A 398 -25.38 -27.25 -2.98
N VAL A 399 -25.89 -26.63 -4.02
CA VAL A 399 -25.09 -25.69 -4.84
C VAL A 399 -25.71 -24.32 -4.75
N THR A 400 -24.88 -23.31 -4.52
CA THR A 400 -25.24 -21.92 -4.72
C THR A 400 -24.40 -21.33 -5.84
N VAL A 401 -24.96 -20.41 -6.59
CA VAL A 401 -24.31 -19.74 -7.72
C VAL A 401 -24.35 -18.24 -7.51
N ASP A 402 -23.25 -17.60 -7.81
CA ASP A 402 -23.09 -16.15 -7.83
C ASP A 402 -22.79 -15.70 -9.26
N GLY A 403 -23.46 -14.68 -9.73
CA GLY A 403 -23.16 -14.09 -11.02
C GLY A 403 -23.35 -12.58 -10.99
N GLY A 404 -22.46 -11.84 -11.60
CA GLY A 404 -22.55 -10.39 -11.62
C GLY A 404 -21.83 -9.77 -12.80
N LEU A 405 -22.26 -8.56 -13.13
CA LEU A 405 -21.66 -7.74 -14.17
C LEU A 405 -21.53 -6.31 -13.66
N ARG A 406 -20.34 -5.74 -13.81
CA ARG A 406 -20.07 -4.32 -13.58
C ARG A 406 -19.63 -3.68 -14.89
N LEU A 407 -20.27 -2.58 -15.26
CA LEU A 407 -19.86 -1.71 -16.35
C LEU A 407 -19.26 -0.46 -15.75
N GLU A 408 -18.14 -0.01 -16.30
CA GLU A 408 -17.41 1.11 -15.74
C GLU A 408 -16.80 1.98 -16.82
N ALA A 409 -17.03 3.29 -16.75
CA ALA A 409 -16.45 4.28 -17.64
C ALA A 409 -15.60 5.25 -16.83
N ILE A 410 -14.34 5.45 -17.23
CA ILE A 410 -13.38 6.37 -16.60
C ILE A 410 -12.92 7.36 -17.66
N ASN A 411 -12.87 8.65 -17.30
CA ASN A 411 -12.30 9.69 -18.12
C ASN A 411 -11.38 10.58 -17.30
N GLY A 412 -10.13 10.72 -17.74
CA GLY A 412 -9.12 11.54 -17.08
C GLY A 412 -8.52 12.55 -18.03
N SER A 413 -8.25 13.78 -17.55
CA SER A 413 -7.65 14.87 -18.32
C SER A 413 -6.74 15.73 -17.44
N GLY A 414 -5.66 16.22 -18.04
CA GLY A 414 -4.75 17.22 -17.46
C GLY A 414 -4.90 18.58 -18.14
N THR A 415 -4.62 19.65 -17.41
CA THR A 415 -4.63 21.00 -17.97
C THR A 415 -3.43 21.17 -18.89
N GLY A 416 -3.69 21.50 -20.15
CA GLY A 416 -2.64 21.66 -21.15
C GLY A 416 -2.25 20.39 -21.91
N ASN A 417 -2.85 19.24 -21.56
CA ASN A 417 -2.65 18.01 -22.31
C ASN A 417 -3.50 17.98 -23.58
N ASP A 418 -2.91 17.58 -24.68
CA ASP A 418 -3.62 17.40 -25.95
C ASP A 418 -4.46 16.12 -25.99
N THR A 419 -4.18 15.15 -25.10
CA THR A 419 -4.82 13.83 -25.06
C THR A 419 -5.42 13.56 -23.69
N SER A 420 -6.68 13.10 -23.66
CA SER A 420 -7.34 12.59 -22.47
C SER A 420 -7.32 11.04 -22.47
N ILE A 421 -7.33 10.44 -21.27
CA ILE A 421 -7.49 9.00 -21.11
C ILE A 421 -8.97 8.69 -20.95
N SER A 422 -9.51 7.81 -21.80
CA SER A 422 -10.92 7.39 -21.73
C SER A 422 -11.02 5.87 -21.83
N TRP A 423 -11.53 5.24 -20.75
CA TRP A 423 -11.65 3.80 -20.66
C TRP A 423 -13.09 3.37 -20.42
N LEU A 424 -13.49 2.29 -21.10
CA LEU A 424 -14.75 1.57 -20.85
C LEU A 424 -14.41 0.12 -20.46
N GLY A 425 -14.90 -0.33 -19.32
CA GLY A 425 -14.66 -1.66 -18.79
C GLY A 425 -15.93 -2.48 -18.63
N VAL A 426 -15.86 -3.76 -19.00
CA VAL A 426 -16.86 -4.79 -18.73
C VAL A 426 -16.24 -5.82 -17.79
N LEU A 427 -16.74 -5.89 -16.55
CA LEU A 427 -16.10 -6.57 -15.43
C LEU A 427 -17.03 -7.67 -14.89
N PRO A 428 -17.05 -8.85 -15.54
CA PRO A 428 -17.85 -9.99 -15.09
C PRO A 428 -17.26 -10.63 -13.83
N ARG A 429 -18.12 -11.13 -12.97
CA ARG A 429 -17.76 -11.96 -11.81
C ARG A 429 -18.75 -13.13 -11.73
N ALA A 430 -18.24 -14.34 -11.54
CA ALA A 430 -19.06 -15.53 -11.42
C ALA A 430 -18.44 -16.51 -10.42
N GLY A 431 -19.27 -17.25 -9.74
CA GLY A 431 -18.81 -18.23 -8.77
C GLY A 431 -19.85 -19.28 -8.42
N PHE A 432 -19.41 -20.34 -7.78
CA PHE A 432 -20.26 -21.36 -7.22
C PHE A 432 -19.74 -21.84 -5.86
N HIS A 433 -20.63 -22.38 -5.06
CA HIS A 433 -20.30 -23.12 -3.84
C HIS A 433 -21.12 -24.42 -3.82
N TRP A 434 -20.43 -25.53 -3.58
CA TRP A 434 -21.02 -26.84 -3.48
C TRP A 434 -20.82 -27.42 -2.08
N THR A 435 -21.88 -27.54 -1.30
CA THR A 435 -21.86 -28.19 0.00
C THR A 435 -21.75 -29.70 -0.17
N MET A 436 -20.60 -30.26 0.18
CA MET A 436 -20.28 -31.68 0.04
C MET A 436 -20.73 -32.50 1.25
N LEU A 437 -20.46 -32.00 2.45
CA LEU A 437 -20.81 -32.64 3.74
C LEU A 437 -21.44 -31.62 4.67
N ASN A 438 -22.67 -31.89 5.11
CA ASN A 438 -23.39 -30.99 6.02
C ASN A 438 -22.82 -31.00 7.44
N SER A 439 -22.26 -32.16 7.90
CA SER A 439 -21.76 -32.30 9.26
C SER A 439 -20.59 -31.39 9.61
N TRP A 440 -19.77 -31.01 8.60
CA TRP A 440 -18.62 -30.13 8.74
C TRP A 440 -18.79 -28.84 7.94
N GLU A 441 -19.99 -28.62 7.40
CA GLU A 441 -20.18 -27.55 6.40
C GLU A 441 -19.06 -27.56 5.33
N LEU A 442 -18.54 -28.77 5.00
CA LEU A 442 -17.49 -28.90 4.01
C LEU A 442 -18.05 -28.57 2.63
N GLY A 443 -17.48 -27.58 2.00
CA GLY A 443 -17.86 -27.16 0.66
C GLY A 443 -16.65 -26.95 -0.25
N ALA A 444 -16.85 -27.19 -1.53
CA ALA A 444 -15.93 -26.76 -2.58
C ALA A 444 -16.46 -25.48 -3.23
N PHE A 445 -15.57 -24.58 -3.60
CA PHE A 445 -15.96 -23.37 -4.30
C PHE A 445 -15.03 -23.04 -5.47
N GLY A 446 -15.56 -22.31 -6.42
CA GLY A 446 -14.80 -21.73 -7.50
C GLY A 446 -15.34 -20.35 -7.85
N SER A 447 -14.46 -19.45 -8.25
CA SER A 447 -14.84 -18.10 -8.66
C SER A 447 -13.88 -17.56 -9.72
N TYR A 448 -14.45 -16.84 -10.66
CA TYR A 448 -13.74 -16.02 -11.63
C TYR A 448 -14.18 -14.56 -11.48
N GLY A 449 -13.23 -13.63 -11.55
CA GLY A 449 -13.50 -12.19 -11.55
C GLY A 449 -12.54 -11.44 -12.46
N ARG A 450 -13.08 -10.49 -13.23
CA ARG A 450 -12.29 -9.48 -13.92
C ARG A 450 -12.43 -8.16 -13.21
N TYR A 451 -11.30 -7.49 -12.98
CA TYR A 451 -11.19 -6.21 -12.30
C TYR A 451 -10.43 -5.22 -13.18
N GLY A 452 -10.93 -3.98 -13.27
CA GLY A 452 -10.25 -2.94 -14.02
C GLY A 452 -9.29 -2.15 -13.12
N HIS A 453 -8.10 -1.82 -13.63
CA HIS A 453 -7.24 -0.89 -12.89
C HIS A 453 -7.89 0.49 -12.81
N ARG A 454 -7.61 1.16 -11.72
CA ARG A 454 -7.92 2.58 -11.51
C ARG A 454 -6.95 3.41 -12.35
N LEU A 455 -7.36 4.59 -12.75
CA LEU A 455 -6.50 5.56 -13.42
C LEU A 455 -5.71 6.35 -12.37
N PRO A 456 -4.39 6.18 -12.26
CA PRO A 456 -3.57 7.06 -11.44
C PRO A 456 -3.53 8.47 -12.08
N LEU A 457 -3.80 9.51 -11.31
CA LEU A 457 -3.73 10.88 -11.85
C LEU A 457 -2.32 11.28 -12.28
N ASN A 458 -1.27 10.65 -11.74
CA ASN A 458 0.11 10.86 -12.17
C ASN A 458 0.35 10.46 -13.63
N ASP A 459 -0.44 9.55 -14.20
CA ASP A 459 -0.37 9.19 -15.62
C ASP A 459 -0.74 10.38 -16.52
N LEU A 460 -1.56 11.31 -16.00
CA LEU A 460 -1.96 12.53 -16.72
C LEU A 460 -0.86 13.61 -16.74
N ALA A 461 0.26 13.37 -16.09
CA ALA A 461 1.42 14.24 -16.13
C ALA A 461 2.15 14.18 -17.50
N TYR A 462 1.97 13.08 -18.25
CA TYR A 462 2.58 12.93 -19.57
C TYR A 462 1.91 13.86 -20.59
N GLY A 463 2.71 14.77 -21.14
CA GLY A 463 2.25 15.83 -22.04
C GLY A 463 1.81 17.12 -21.34
N ASP A 464 1.80 17.16 -20.00
CA ASP A 464 1.53 18.37 -19.23
C ASP A 464 2.74 19.31 -19.25
N PRO A 465 2.63 20.54 -19.77
CA PRO A 465 3.74 21.48 -19.82
C PRO A 465 4.22 21.94 -18.42
N SER A 466 3.39 21.82 -17.40
CA SER A 466 3.72 22.21 -16.01
C SER A 466 4.30 21.06 -15.17
N ALA A 467 4.21 19.82 -15.64
CA ALA A 467 4.79 18.70 -14.91
C ALA A 467 6.34 18.74 -14.96
N PRO A 468 7.02 18.20 -13.93
CA PRO A 468 8.47 18.34 -13.81
C PRO A 468 9.24 17.56 -14.87
N THR A 469 10.39 18.11 -15.25
CA THR A 469 11.38 17.48 -16.13
C THR A 469 12.79 17.71 -15.59
N ALA A 470 13.73 16.88 -16.02
CA ALA A 470 15.14 17.05 -15.74
C ALA A 470 15.98 16.92 -17.02
N SER A 471 17.00 17.76 -17.15
CA SER A 471 18.07 17.61 -18.14
C SER A 471 19.23 16.86 -17.50
N ILE A 472 19.73 15.82 -18.16
CA ILE A 472 20.75 14.92 -17.64
C ILE A 472 22.02 15.06 -18.48
N TYR A 473 23.11 15.44 -17.83
CA TYR A 473 24.40 15.67 -18.44
C TYR A 473 25.40 14.59 -18.02
N ARG A 474 26.34 14.26 -18.89
CA ARG A 474 27.48 13.43 -18.52
C ARG A 474 28.29 14.12 -17.41
N TRP A 475 28.68 13.38 -16.37
CA TRP A 475 29.57 13.91 -15.33
C TRP A 475 31.00 13.49 -15.59
N ASN A 476 31.86 14.41 -16.06
CA ASN A 476 33.26 14.20 -16.40
C ASN A 476 34.18 14.44 -15.19
N ALA A 477 33.93 13.75 -14.08
CA ALA A 477 34.78 13.77 -12.89
C ALA A 477 35.47 12.42 -12.70
N THR A 478 36.64 12.41 -12.06
CA THR A 478 37.35 11.18 -11.72
C THR A 478 37.06 10.70 -10.30
N THR A 479 36.55 11.58 -9.46
CA THR A 479 36.19 11.30 -8.07
C THR A 479 34.85 11.94 -7.75
N PRO A 480 34.03 11.30 -6.89
CA PRO A 480 32.75 11.89 -6.47
C PRO A 480 32.98 13.16 -5.66
N GLY A 481 32.03 14.07 -5.75
CA GLY A 481 32.02 15.34 -5.04
C GLY A 481 30.91 16.21 -5.60
N VAL A 482 30.78 17.47 -5.18
CA VAL A 482 29.80 18.40 -5.77
C VAL A 482 30.19 18.69 -7.23
N PRO A 483 29.29 18.45 -8.23
CA PRO A 483 29.58 18.71 -9.63
C PRO A 483 30.01 20.16 -9.91
N GLN A 484 31.20 20.33 -10.45
CA GLN A 484 31.71 21.64 -10.84
C GLN A 484 31.34 21.98 -12.28
N PRO A 485 31.17 23.25 -12.66
CA PRO A 485 30.80 23.65 -14.01
C PRO A 485 31.69 23.04 -15.11
N GLY A 486 33.00 22.96 -14.88
CA GLY A 486 33.96 22.38 -15.83
C GLY A 486 33.92 20.85 -15.95
N GLN A 487 33.15 20.17 -15.10
CA GLN A 487 32.98 18.71 -15.08
C GLN A 487 31.65 18.30 -15.75
N ILE A 488 30.78 19.26 -16.07
CA ILE A 488 29.51 18.98 -16.73
C ILE A 488 29.78 18.82 -18.23
N GLY A 489 29.57 17.61 -18.71
CA GLY A 489 29.74 17.23 -20.11
C GLY A 489 28.53 17.55 -20.99
N PRO A 490 28.40 16.89 -22.13
CA PRO A 490 27.25 17.08 -23.00
C PRO A 490 25.94 16.65 -22.35
N LEU A 491 24.82 17.22 -22.79
CA LEU A 491 23.48 16.72 -22.52
C LEU A 491 23.38 15.30 -23.09
N VAL A 492 23.01 14.31 -22.27
CA VAL A 492 22.84 12.91 -22.71
C VAL A 492 21.40 12.50 -22.80
N GLN A 493 20.55 13.01 -21.91
CA GLN A 493 19.17 12.62 -21.82
C GLN A 493 18.32 13.77 -21.26
N ARG A 494 17.06 13.80 -21.58
CA ARG A 494 16.02 14.49 -20.82
C ARG A 494 15.08 13.46 -20.23
N LEU A 495 14.53 13.66 -19.04
CA LEU A 495 13.61 12.74 -18.37
C LEU A 495 12.49 13.51 -17.68
N GLY A 496 11.33 12.89 -17.57
CA GLY A 496 10.18 13.36 -16.81
C GLY A 496 8.90 13.31 -17.63
N PRO A 497 7.74 13.37 -16.93
CA PRO A 497 6.43 13.33 -17.58
C PRO A 497 6.09 14.65 -18.30
N GLY A 498 6.61 15.78 -17.83
CA GLY A 498 6.34 17.09 -18.41
C GLY A 498 6.97 17.29 -19.77
N THR A 499 6.51 18.31 -20.50
CA THR A 499 7.07 18.61 -21.82
C THR A 499 8.37 19.42 -21.77
N GLY A 500 8.69 20.04 -20.63
CA GLY A 500 9.86 20.93 -20.49
C GLY A 500 9.85 22.09 -21.53
N GLY A 501 8.67 22.51 -22.01
CA GLY A 501 8.52 23.53 -23.05
C GLY A 501 8.81 23.03 -24.49
N VAL A 502 9.02 21.71 -24.66
CA VAL A 502 9.30 21.10 -25.98
C VAL A 502 8.09 20.27 -26.42
N ALA A 503 7.38 20.75 -27.41
CA ALA A 503 6.20 20.03 -27.92
C ALA A 503 6.58 18.63 -28.43
N GLY A 504 5.78 17.62 -28.02
CA GLY A 504 6.00 16.24 -28.40
C GLY A 504 7.16 15.51 -27.67
N PHE A 505 7.78 16.16 -26.66
CA PHE A 505 8.76 15.50 -25.80
C PHE A 505 8.11 14.41 -24.94
N SER A 506 6.91 14.66 -24.44
CA SER A 506 6.12 13.75 -23.64
C SER A 506 4.67 13.76 -24.11
N SER A 507 4.02 12.60 -24.12
CA SER A 507 2.64 12.47 -24.58
C SER A 507 1.98 11.19 -24.06
N ILE A 508 0.65 11.15 -24.14
CA ILE A 508 -0.18 9.98 -23.85
C ILE A 508 -0.58 9.34 -25.19
N ASP A 509 -0.46 8.04 -25.31
CA ASP A 509 -0.92 7.26 -26.46
C ASP A 509 -2.46 7.40 -26.60
N PRO A 510 -2.97 7.93 -27.72
CA PRO A 510 -4.41 7.98 -27.95
C PRO A 510 -5.09 6.60 -27.94
N GLY A 511 -4.32 5.54 -28.17
CA GLY A 511 -4.77 4.14 -28.12
C GLY A 511 -4.58 3.44 -26.77
N LEU A 512 -4.25 4.18 -25.71
CA LEU A 512 -3.96 3.63 -24.39
C LEU A 512 -5.13 2.80 -23.86
N LYS A 513 -4.87 1.51 -23.62
CA LYS A 513 -5.86 0.55 -23.15
C LYS A 513 -5.88 0.50 -21.63
N ARG A 514 -7.05 0.27 -21.07
CA ARG A 514 -7.21 0.01 -19.62
C ARG A 514 -6.52 -1.31 -19.25
N PRO A 515 -5.71 -1.34 -18.18
CA PRO A 515 -5.23 -2.59 -17.60
C PRO A 515 -6.36 -3.37 -16.90
N TYR A 516 -6.25 -4.69 -16.94
CA TYR A 516 -7.19 -5.60 -16.28
C TYR A 516 -6.44 -6.67 -15.49
N LEU A 517 -7.02 -7.03 -14.34
CA LEU A 517 -6.69 -8.23 -13.57
C LEU A 517 -7.78 -9.28 -13.80
N ASP A 518 -7.42 -10.44 -14.31
CA ASP A 518 -8.25 -11.65 -14.31
C ASP A 518 -7.83 -12.55 -13.15
N GLU A 519 -8.80 -12.94 -12.31
CA GLU A 519 -8.58 -13.78 -11.13
C GLU A 519 -9.43 -15.06 -11.23
N LEU A 520 -8.80 -16.21 -10.98
CA LEU A 520 -9.46 -17.50 -10.81
C LEU A 520 -9.08 -18.06 -9.45
N VAL A 521 -10.08 -18.39 -8.64
CA VAL A 521 -9.89 -19.02 -7.33
C VAL A 521 -10.69 -20.31 -7.24
N LEU A 522 -10.04 -21.37 -6.76
CA LEU A 522 -10.67 -22.67 -6.47
C LEU A 522 -10.28 -23.10 -5.07
N GLY A 523 -11.22 -23.63 -4.30
CA GLY A 523 -10.88 -23.99 -2.92
C GLY A 523 -11.92 -24.82 -2.20
N PHE A 524 -11.63 -25.06 -0.92
CA PHE A 524 -12.49 -25.76 0.01
C PHE A 524 -12.63 -24.96 1.30
N ASP A 525 -13.85 -24.89 1.83
CA ASP A 525 -14.18 -24.37 3.14
C ASP A 525 -14.68 -25.50 4.03
N ALA A 526 -14.33 -25.49 5.30
CA ALA A 526 -14.83 -26.43 6.29
C ALA A 526 -15.07 -25.76 7.64
N ARG A 527 -16.13 -26.15 8.32
CA ARG A 527 -16.43 -25.84 9.72
C ARG A 527 -16.57 -27.10 10.54
N PRO A 528 -15.44 -27.72 10.96
CA PRO A 528 -15.47 -28.93 11.77
C PRO A 528 -16.19 -28.74 13.10
N SER A 529 -16.31 -27.53 13.58
CA SER A 529 -17.08 -27.12 14.75
C SER A 529 -17.59 -25.69 14.60
N PRO A 530 -18.62 -25.26 15.37
CA PRO A 530 -19.07 -23.86 15.37
C PRO A 530 -17.97 -22.83 15.75
N ARG A 531 -16.83 -23.33 16.25
CA ARG A 531 -15.70 -22.53 16.74
C ARG A 531 -14.49 -22.55 15.81
N THR A 532 -14.51 -23.38 14.77
CA THR A 532 -13.36 -23.62 13.90
C THR A 532 -13.75 -23.41 12.44
N PHE A 533 -13.01 -22.61 11.73
CA PHE A 533 -13.12 -22.44 10.29
C PHE A 533 -11.77 -22.74 9.63
N LEU A 534 -11.82 -23.47 8.53
CA LEU A 534 -10.66 -23.79 7.70
C LEU A 534 -10.98 -23.48 6.25
N ARG A 535 -10.03 -22.88 5.53
CA ARG A 535 -10.10 -22.64 4.08
C ARG A 535 -8.76 -22.99 3.44
N ILE A 536 -8.82 -23.67 2.32
CA ILE A 536 -7.69 -23.84 1.39
C ILE A 536 -8.16 -23.30 0.06
N ALA A 537 -7.40 -22.37 -0.53
CA ALA A 537 -7.72 -21.76 -1.81
C ALA A 537 -6.48 -21.74 -2.69
N ALA A 538 -6.60 -22.25 -3.91
CA ALA A 538 -5.62 -22.03 -4.97
C ALA A 538 -6.08 -20.85 -5.83
N MET A 539 -5.14 -19.99 -6.22
CA MET A 539 -5.42 -18.77 -6.96
C MET A 539 -4.48 -18.62 -8.15
N GLY A 540 -5.03 -18.18 -9.26
CA GLY A 540 -4.30 -17.68 -10.42
C GLY A 540 -4.76 -16.28 -10.77
N ARG A 541 -3.81 -15.37 -11.00
CA ARG A 541 -4.04 -13.99 -11.43
C ARG A 541 -3.22 -13.68 -12.67
N ARG A 542 -3.80 -12.90 -13.57
CA ARG A 542 -3.10 -12.34 -14.72
C ARG A 542 -3.48 -10.88 -14.90
N GLU A 543 -2.47 -10.02 -14.93
CA GLU A 543 -2.64 -8.62 -15.28
C GLU A 543 -2.16 -8.39 -16.72
N THR A 544 -2.98 -7.69 -17.48
CA THR A 544 -2.75 -7.43 -18.91
C THR A 544 -2.94 -5.97 -19.25
N ASN A 545 -2.39 -5.53 -20.38
CA ASN A 545 -2.40 -4.14 -20.84
C ASN A 545 -1.81 -3.16 -19.82
N LEU A 546 -0.74 -3.56 -19.14
CA LEU A 546 -0.12 -2.68 -18.15
C LEU A 546 0.38 -1.41 -18.81
N VAL A 547 0.27 -0.31 -18.07
CA VAL A 547 0.70 1.01 -18.52
C VAL A 547 2.15 1.24 -18.12
N SER A 548 2.97 1.62 -19.06
CA SER A 548 4.38 1.97 -18.86
C SER A 548 4.79 3.08 -19.83
N VAL A 549 5.95 3.67 -19.60
CA VAL A 549 6.52 4.71 -20.43
C VAL A 549 7.55 4.12 -21.38
N SER A 550 7.47 4.46 -22.65
CA SER A 550 8.45 4.07 -23.65
C SER A 550 9.16 5.30 -24.22
N ASP A 551 10.47 5.24 -24.39
CA ASP A 551 11.20 6.25 -25.15
C ASP A 551 11.15 5.92 -26.65
N ILE A 552 10.28 6.61 -27.36
CA ILE A 552 10.10 6.45 -28.81
C ILE A 552 11.06 7.32 -29.63
N GLY A 553 11.80 8.21 -29.00
CA GLY A 553 12.76 9.10 -29.64
C GLY A 553 14.14 8.44 -29.85
N VAL A 554 14.45 7.39 -29.08
CA VAL A 554 15.73 6.71 -29.09
C VAL A 554 15.54 5.20 -29.27
N PRO A 555 15.33 4.74 -30.49
CA PRO A 555 15.12 3.32 -30.76
C PRO A 555 16.36 2.48 -30.41
N GLU A 556 16.16 1.23 -30.00
CA GLU A 556 17.22 0.29 -29.60
C GLU A 556 18.29 0.14 -30.70
N SER A 557 17.93 0.24 -31.96
CA SER A 557 18.85 0.20 -33.09
C SER A 557 19.94 1.28 -33.10
N THR A 558 19.77 2.33 -32.28
CA THR A 558 20.76 3.41 -32.11
C THR A 558 21.81 3.12 -31.04
N TYR A 559 21.69 1.99 -30.37
CA TYR A 559 22.67 1.54 -29.41
C TYR A 559 23.61 0.52 -30.04
N THR A 560 24.87 0.54 -29.58
CA THR A 560 25.84 -0.53 -29.81
C THR A 560 25.94 -1.41 -28.55
N THR A 561 26.09 -2.71 -28.72
CA THR A 561 26.19 -3.62 -27.59
C THR A 561 27.65 -3.86 -27.18
N ILE A 562 27.87 -3.92 -25.87
CA ILE A 562 29.13 -4.30 -25.23
C ILE A 562 28.83 -5.50 -24.34
N GLN A 563 29.67 -6.55 -24.50
CA GLN A 563 29.55 -7.76 -23.70
C GLN A 563 30.54 -7.69 -22.53
N VAL A 564 30.06 -7.77 -21.31
CA VAL A 564 30.84 -7.64 -20.08
C VAL A 564 30.63 -8.92 -19.25
N PRO A 565 31.72 -9.63 -18.88
CA PRO A 565 31.60 -10.78 -17.99
C PRO A 565 31.24 -10.33 -16.59
N ASP A 566 30.28 -11.06 -15.95
CA ASP A 566 30.01 -10.93 -14.53
C ASP A 566 31.00 -11.81 -13.77
N MET A 567 31.94 -11.17 -13.12
CA MET A 567 33.04 -11.86 -12.39
C MET A 567 32.60 -12.43 -11.03
N GLY A 568 31.28 -12.32 -10.70
CA GLY A 568 30.81 -12.87 -9.44
C GLY A 568 31.27 -12.10 -8.20
N ILE A 569 31.30 -12.80 -7.07
CA ILE A 569 31.69 -12.22 -5.77
C ILE A 569 33.23 -12.23 -5.55
N ASP A 570 33.93 -13.11 -6.18
CA ASP A 570 35.38 -13.29 -6.00
C ASP A 570 36.23 -12.48 -7.00
N THR A 571 35.61 -11.87 -7.99
CA THR A 571 36.25 -11.10 -9.07
C THR A 571 37.25 -11.93 -9.94
N VAL A 572 37.15 -13.24 -9.89
CA VAL A 572 37.94 -14.20 -10.67
C VAL A 572 36.95 -15.05 -11.48
N GLY A 573 37.28 -15.38 -12.71
CA GLY A 573 36.49 -16.25 -13.58
C GLY A 573 36.08 -17.54 -12.88
N THR A 574 34.78 -17.70 -12.59
CA THR A 574 34.19 -18.84 -11.89
C THR A 574 33.03 -19.43 -12.68
N GLN A 575 32.39 -20.48 -12.15
CA GLN A 575 31.20 -21.07 -12.77
C GLN A 575 29.97 -20.15 -12.74
N ASP A 576 29.99 -19.08 -11.94
CA ASP A 576 28.92 -18.09 -11.86
C ASP A 576 29.01 -17.01 -12.94
N ASP A 577 30.14 -16.91 -13.64
CA ASP A 577 30.36 -15.88 -14.63
C ASP A 577 29.38 -16.03 -15.79
N THR A 578 28.59 -14.99 -15.96
CA THR A 578 27.72 -14.82 -17.12
C THR A 578 28.19 -13.63 -17.91
N VAL A 579 27.81 -13.55 -19.17
CA VAL A 579 28.08 -12.39 -20.00
C VAL A 579 26.86 -11.51 -19.99
N VAL A 580 27.03 -10.26 -19.55
CA VAL A 580 25.97 -9.25 -19.47
C VAL A 580 26.11 -8.31 -20.63
N THR A 581 25.00 -8.05 -21.32
CA THR A 581 24.96 -7.13 -22.45
C THR A 581 24.65 -5.72 -21.97
N PHE A 582 25.53 -4.79 -22.26
CA PHE A 582 25.33 -3.36 -22.07
C PHE A 582 25.01 -2.69 -23.40
N TYR A 583 24.11 -1.75 -23.37
CA TYR A 583 23.71 -0.93 -24.51
C TYR A 583 24.34 0.44 -24.39
N ASN A 584 25.25 0.75 -25.33
CA ASN A 584 25.97 2.00 -25.42
C ASN A 584 25.27 2.92 -26.40
N ARG A 585 24.68 4.00 -25.90
CA ARG A 585 23.89 4.95 -26.69
C ARG A 585 24.75 5.76 -27.66
N SER A 586 24.29 5.88 -28.90
CA SER A 586 24.97 6.74 -29.89
C SER A 586 24.89 8.21 -29.46
N PRO A 587 26.02 8.94 -29.42
CA PRO A 587 26.01 10.39 -29.10
C PRO A 587 25.14 11.23 -30.04
N SER A 588 24.87 10.75 -31.27
CA SER A 588 23.99 11.44 -32.21
C SER A 588 22.52 11.49 -31.78
N THR A 589 22.16 10.67 -30.80
CA THR A 589 20.80 10.62 -30.24
C THR A 589 20.66 11.35 -28.89
N PHE A 590 21.73 11.97 -28.42
CA PHE A 590 21.69 12.68 -27.15
C PHE A 590 20.65 13.81 -27.17
N GLY A 591 19.74 13.82 -26.15
CA GLY A 591 18.65 14.79 -26.07
C GLY A 591 17.51 14.58 -27.08
N ALA A 592 17.52 13.46 -27.83
CA ALA A 592 16.44 13.12 -28.78
C ALA A 592 15.28 12.35 -28.11
N ASP A 593 15.30 12.21 -26.80
CA ASP A 593 14.30 11.47 -25.99
C ASP A 593 12.88 11.98 -26.25
N ARG A 594 11.93 11.05 -26.38
CA ARG A 594 10.50 11.34 -26.57
C ARG A 594 9.69 10.25 -25.85
N TYR A 595 8.99 10.64 -24.83
CA TYR A 595 8.28 9.70 -23.96
C TYR A 595 6.81 9.56 -24.37
N LEU A 596 6.39 8.29 -24.46
CA LEU A 596 5.00 7.92 -24.73
C LEU A 596 4.49 7.03 -23.59
N LEU A 597 3.49 7.51 -22.87
CA LEU A 597 2.72 6.67 -21.93
C LEU A 597 1.83 5.73 -22.74
N THR A 598 2.07 4.44 -22.71
CA THR A 598 1.42 3.44 -23.58
C THR A 598 1.29 2.09 -22.86
N ASN A 599 0.84 1.07 -23.58
CA ASN A 599 0.83 -0.34 -23.14
C ASN A 599 1.91 -1.09 -23.93
N PRO A 600 3.15 -1.23 -23.44
CA PRO A 600 4.19 -1.93 -24.16
C PRO A 600 3.84 -3.41 -24.34
N SER A 601 4.25 -3.98 -25.48
CA SER A 601 4.02 -5.39 -25.75
C SER A 601 4.81 -6.28 -24.78
N GLY A 602 4.11 -7.22 -24.16
CA GLY A 602 4.74 -8.16 -23.18
C GLY A 602 4.82 -7.62 -21.75
N ASP A 603 4.33 -6.39 -21.47
CA ASP A 603 4.19 -5.91 -20.10
C ASP A 603 2.95 -6.55 -19.46
N GLU A 604 3.17 -7.68 -18.83
CA GLU A 604 2.16 -8.47 -18.14
C GLU A 604 2.70 -8.93 -16.79
N ALA A 605 1.80 -9.21 -15.84
CA ALA A 605 2.17 -9.87 -14.60
C ALA A 605 1.24 -11.05 -14.32
N ASN A 606 1.81 -12.07 -13.70
CA ASN A 606 1.10 -13.28 -13.35
C ASN A 606 1.39 -13.67 -11.90
N PHE A 607 0.38 -14.17 -11.21
CA PHE A 607 0.53 -14.79 -9.90
C PHE A 607 -0.15 -16.15 -9.90
N VAL A 608 0.51 -17.14 -9.30
CA VAL A 608 -0.07 -18.45 -8.99
C VAL A 608 0.32 -18.79 -7.56
N GLY A 609 -0.67 -19.13 -6.74
CA GLY A 609 -0.42 -19.44 -5.34
C GLY A 609 -1.55 -20.18 -4.68
N ALA A 610 -1.35 -20.49 -3.41
CA ALA A 610 -2.34 -21.12 -2.57
C ALA A 610 -2.27 -20.55 -1.14
N ASP A 611 -3.45 -20.35 -0.56
CA ASP A 611 -3.64 -19.94 0.81
C ASP A 611 -4.22 -21.07 1.65
N LEU A 612 -3.73 -21.21 2.88
CA LEU A 612 -4.38 -21.95 3.94
C LEU A 612 -4.73 -20.99 5.07
N ILE A 613 -6.00 -20.87 5.38
CA ILE A 613 -6.51 -20.02 6.45
C ILE A 613 -7.20 -20.89 7.49
N GLY A 614 -6.82 -20.73 8.76
CA GLY A 614 -7.44 -21.39 9.88
C GLY A 614 -7.81 -20.40 10.97
N THR A 615 -9.04 -20.50 11.51
CA THR A 615 -9.46 -19.73 12.66
C THR A 615 -10.08 -20.63 13.72
N VAL A 616 -9.76 -20.34 14.97
CA VAL A 616 -10.40 -20.95 16.13
C VAL A 616 -10.87 -19.85 17.06
N HIS A 617 -12.14 -19.89 17.43
CA HIS A 617 -12.74 -18.90 18.32
C HIS A 617 -13.50 -19.56 19.45
N THR A 618 -13.16 -19.17 20.68
CA THR A 618 -13.86 -19.55 21.92
C THR A 618 -14.12 -18.31 22.76
N GLN A 619 -14.82 -18.42 23.87
CA GLN A 619 -15.05 -17.29 24.77
C GLN A 619 -13.77 -16.62 25.33
N LYS A 620 -12.65 -17.39 25.41
CA LYS A 620 -11.39 -16.93 26.02
C LYS A 620 -10.20 -16.93 25.06
N PHE A 621 -10.33 -17.60 23.93
CA PHE A 621 -9.22 -17.82 23.01
C PHE A 621 -9.67 -17.55 21.59
N PHE A 622 -8.88 -16.76 20.91
CA PHE A 622 -8.94 -16.57 19.47
C PHE A 622 -7.59 -16.93 18.86
N PHE A 623 -7.61 -17.59 17.73
CA PHE A 623 -6.41 -17.90 16.96
C PHE A 623 -6.71 -17.79 15.48
N PHE A 624 -5.82 -17.12 14.75
CA PHE A 624 -5.79 -17.03 13.32
C PHE A 624 -4.43 -17.52 12.80
N LEU A 625 -4.45 -18.33 11.76
CA LEU A 625 -3.30 -18.76 10.99
C LEU A 625 -3.58 -18.51 9.52
N GLY A 626 -2.69 -17.79 8.84
CA GLY A 626 -2.65 -17.64 7.39
C GLY A 626 -1.30 -18.11 6.87
N LEU A 627 -1.32 -19.06 5.94
CA LEU A 627 -0.15 -19.51 5.20
C LEU A 627 -0.38 -19.22 3.73
N THR A 628 0.59 -18.62 3.06
CA THR A 628 0.56 -18.45 1.61
C THR A 628 1.83 -19.03 1.03
N ALA A 629 1.68 -19.75 -0.08
CA ALA A 629 2.78 -20.14 -0.94
C ALA A 629 2.45 -19.67 -2.36
N GLY A 630 3.34 -18.88 -2.96
CA GLY A 630 3.02 -18.27 -4.24
C GLY A 630 4.24 -17.91 -5.08
N ARG A 631 3.94 -17.58 -6.33
CA ARG A 631 4.90 -17.13 -7.33
C ARG A 631 4.29 -16.02 -8.16
N ALA A 632 4.91 -14.84 -8.15
CA ALA A 632 4.56 -13.71 -9.00
C ALA A 632 5.69 -13.41 -9.99
N GLU A 633 5.34 -13.21 -11.24
CA GLU A 633 6.28 -12.90 -12.33
C GLU A 633 5.74 -11.73 -13.17
N GLY A 634 6.67 -10.88 -13.62
CA GLY A 634 6.38 -9.72 -14.45
C GLY A 634 7.63 -8.90 -14.70
N ILE A 635 7.46 -7.67 -15.15
CA ILE A 635 8.56 -6.71 -15.23
C ILE A 635 8.84 -6.18 -13.84
N ALA A 636 9.97 -6.55 -13.27
CA ALA A 636 10.34 -6.26 -11.89
C ALA A 636 10.43 -4.75 -11.62
N ALA A 637 10.97 -3.97 -12.54
CA ALA A 637 11.23 -2.53 -12.37
C ALA A 637 9.98 -1.69 -12.08
N ASN A 638 8.79 -2.15 -12.48
CA ASN A 638 7.55 -1.38 -12.36
C ASN A 638 6.59 -1.91 -11.29
N ARG A 639 7.01 -2.88 -10.46
CA ARG A 639 6.11 -3.63 -9.60
C ARG A 639 6.64 -3.91 -8.21
N GLY A 640 7.65 -3.19 -7.79
CA GLY A 640 8.24 -3.34 -6.48
C GLY A 640 7.63 -2.41 -5.44
N PHE A 641 7.79 -2.76 -4.20
CA PHE A 641 7.84 -1.81 -3.12
C PHE A 641 9.26 -1.22 -3.12
N GLY A 642 9.37 0.10 -3.04
CA GLY A 642 10.68 0.70 -2.74
C GLY A 642 11.12 0.32 -1.35
N PRO A 643 11.68 1.10 -0.70
CA PRO A 643 12.75 1.35 0.22
C PRO A 643 13.16 0.26 1.22
N LEU A 644 12.46 -0.88 1.32
CA LEU A 644 12.94 -1.97 2.17
C LEU A 644 14.07 -2.79 1.55
N GLU A 645 14.14 -2.77 0.23
CA GLU A 645 15.13 -3.53 -0.55
C GLU A 645 15.70 -2.62 -1.62
N ASN A 646 16.94 -2.81 -1.93
CA ASN A 646 17.77 -1.85 -2.64
C ASN A 646 17.93 -2.10 -4.13
N ASP A 647 17.19 -2.99 -4.76
CA ASP A 647 17.29 -3.19 -6.20
C ASP A 647 16.12 -2.61 -7.00
N ASP A 648 15.06 -2.17 -6.32
CA ASP A 648 13.87 -1.63 -6.94
C ASP A 648 14.15 -0.30 -7.65
N GLY A 649 13.82 -0.24 -8.94
CA GLY A 649 13.95 0.98 -9.72
C GLY A 649 15.38 1.50 -9.92
N LEU A 650 16.40 0.79 -9.44
CA LEU A 650 17.80 1.22 -9.55
C LEU A 650 18.27 1.35 -11.01
N VAL A 651 17.72 0.54 -11.88
CA VAL A 651 18.11 0.50 -13.30
C VAL A 651 17.26 1.45 -14.14
N GLY A 652 16.28 2.11 -13.55
CA GLY A 652 15.33 2.97 -14.22
C GLY A 652 14.15 2.22 -14.82
N GLU A 653 13.28 2.92 -15.54
CA GLU A 653 12.09 2.34 -16.13
C GLU A 653 12.43 1.41 -17.31
N ALA A 654 11.82 0.24 -17.34
CA ALA A 654 12.18 -0.87 -18.21
C ALA A 654 12.14 -0.50 -19.71
N TYR A 655 11.16 0.28 -20.14
CA TYR A 655 10.97 0.58 -21.56
C TYR A 655 11.57 1.92 -22.01
N VAL A 656 12.20 2.64 -21.09
CA VAL A 656 12.88 3.92 -21.38
C VAL A 656 14.32 3.69 -21.83
N ASN A 657 14.96 2.66 -21.29
CA ASN A 657 16.37 2.38 -21.53
C ASN A 657 16.58 0.86 -21.71
N PRO A 658 17.19 0.39 -22.81
CA PRO A 658 17.43 -1.05 -23.00
C PRO A 658 18.32 -1.68 -21.92
N ASN A 659 19.19 -0.92 -21.24
CA ASN A 659 19.92 -1.40 -20.06
C ASN A 659 18.98 -1.72 -18.90
N ALA A 660 17.92 -0.93 -18.71
CA ALA A 660 16.91 -1.19 -17.68
C ALA A 660 16.01 -2.40 -18.03
N LEU A 661 15.77 -2.64 -19.32
CA LEU A 661 14.99 -3.79 -19.79
C LEU A 661 15.75 -5.11 -19.69
N GLY A 662 17.09 -5.07 -19.70
CA GLY A 662 17.95 -6.24 -19.56
C GLY A 662 17.60 -7.05 -18.31
N HIS A 663 17.14 -8.30 -18.50
CA HIS A 663 16.72 -9.21 -17.43
C HIS A 663 15.62 -8.68 -16.49
N ALA A 664 14.87 -7.64 -16.89
CA ALA A 664 13.81 -7.05 -16.06
C ALA A 664 12.65 -8.01 -15.84
N GLN A 665 12.36 -8.92 -16.79
CA GLN A 665 11.32 -9.91 -16.58
C GLN A 665 11.78 -11.02 -15.63
N GLY A 666 11.03 -11.23 -14.55
CA GLY A 666 11.36 -12.22 -13.52
C GLY A 666 10.36 -12.18 -12.38
N ARG A 667 10.80 -12.53 -11.18
CA ARG A 667 10.00 -12.40 -9.96
C ARG A 667 9.76 -10.95 -9.63
N THR A 668 8.54 -10.62 -9.25
CA THR A 668 8.21 -9.26 -8.82
C THR A 668 8.69 -9.00 -7.38
N PHE A 669 8.92 -7.74 -7.03
CA PHE A 669 9.35 -7.36 -5.68
C PHE A 669 8.29 -7.61 -4.61
N THR A 670 7.00 -7.68 -4.98
CA THR A 670 5.90 -8.02 -4.07
C THR A 670 5.79 -9.52 -3.81
N GLU A 671 6.54 -10.37 -4.52
CA GLU A 671 6.52 -11.81 -4.32
C GLU A 671 7.38 -12.21 -3.13
N ARG A 672 6.77 -12.99 -2.25
CA ARG A 672 7.44 -13.73 -1.17
C ARG A 672 7.03 -15.19 -1.31
N GLY A 673 7.96 -16.09 -1.60
CA GLY A 673 7.65 -17.50 -1.87
C GLY A 673 6.74 -18.12 -0.82
N TYR A 674 7.00 -17.83 0.45
CA TYR A 674 6.19 -18.27 1.59
C TYR A 674 5.93 -17.12 2.55
N THR A 675 4.69 -17.03 3.05
CA THR A 675 4.36 -16.19 4.19
C THR A 675 3.62 -16.99 5.24
N ILE A 676 3.92 -16.73 6.52
CA ILE A 676 3.22 -17.30 7.67
C ILE A 676 2.79 -16.14 8.54
N LYS A 677 1.50 -15.97 8.71
CA LYS A 677 0.90 -14.90 9.51
C LYS A 677 0.04 -15.51 10.59
N THR A 678 0.22 -15.07 11.84
CA THR A 678 -0.56 -15.56 12.97
C THR A 678 -1.04 -14.39 13.81
N ALA A 679 -2.25 -14.50 14.33
CA ALA A 679 -2.76 -13.61 15.36
C ALA A 679 -3.48 -14.43 16.42
N ALA A 680 -3.24 -14.13 17.67
CA ALA A 680 -3.87 -14.84 18.78
C ALA A 680 -4.23 -13.89 19.91
N THR A 681 -5.35 -14.15 20.57
CA THR A 681 -5.67 -13.52 21.85
C THR A 681 -6.09 -14.58 22.86
N TYR A 682 -5.69 -14.40 24.11
CA TYR A 682 -6.08 -15.27 25.19
C TYR A 682 -6.41 -14.49 26.46
N THR A 683 -7.61 -14.68 26.99
CA THR A 683 -8.06 -14.09 28.25
C THR A 683 -7.87 -15.06 29.39
N PHE A 684 -6.93 -14.74 30.28
CA PHE A 684 -6.63 -15.51 31.49
C PHE A 684 -7.64 -15.20 32.62
N ALA A 685 -7.48 -15.91 33.74
CA ALA A 685 -8.14 -15.54 34.98
C ALA A 685 -7.72 -14.14 35.46
N ARG A 686 -8.56 -13.44 36.22
CA ARG A 686 -8.29 -12.10 36.77
C ARG A 686 -8.14 -10.99 35.76
N ASP A 687 -8.88 -11.02 34.66
CA ASP A 687 -8.93 -9.97 33.63
C ASP A 687 -7.58 -9.65 32.93
N PHE A 688 -6.69 -10.64 32.80
CA PHE A 688 -5.53 -10.52 31.92
C PHE A 688 -5.90 -10.97 30.52
N THR A 689 -5.48 -10.20 29.53
CA THR A 689 -5.60 -10.56 28.11
C THR A 689 -4.23 -10.43 27.46
N LEU A 690 -3.82 -11.48 26.74
CA LEU A 690 -2.61 -11.53 25.94
C LEU A 690 -3.02 -11.51 24.46
N GLY A 691 -2.47 -10.57 23.68
CA GLY A 691 -2.54 -10.52 22.24
C GLY A 691 -1.17 -10.77 21.63
N ILE A 692 -1.09 -11.53 20.57
CA ILE A 692 0.15 -11.85 19.84
C ILE A 692 -0.12 -11.73 18.34
N ILE A 693 0.83 -11.13 17.61
CA ILE A 693 0.90 -11.20 16.15
C ILE A 693 2.29 -11.75 15.80
N GLY A 694 2.33 -12.82 15.02
CA GLY A 694 3.54 -13.38 14.46
C GLY A 694 3.54 -13.22 12.94
N ARG A 695 4.66 -12.79 12.36
CA ARG A 695 4.86 -12.66 10.92
C ARG A 695 6.17 -13.30 10.52
N TYR A 696 6.10 -14.14 9.51
CA TYR A 696 7.23 -14.65 8.75
C TYR A 696 6.96 -14.42 7.28
N GLN A 697 7.95 -13.96 6.57
CA GLN A 697 7.93 -13.89 5.11
C GLN A 697 9.33 -14.15 4.56
N ASP A 698 9.40 -14.87 3.45
CA ASP A 698 10.65 -15.02 2.71
C ASP A 698 11.18 -13.63 2.29
N GLY A 699 12.49 -13.55 2.09
CA GLY A 699 13.13 -12.35 1.56
C GLY A 699 12.67 -12.04 0.15
N GLN A 700 12.75 -10.77 -0.21
CA GLN A 700 12.51 -10.30 -1.56
C GLN A 700 13.51 -10.93 -2.53
N HIS A 701 13.05 -11.17 -3.75
CA HIS A 701 13.94 -11.51 -4.84
C HIS A 701 14.74 -10.31 -5.32
N PHE A 702 15.97 -10.52 -5.67
CA PHE A 702 16.82 -9.53 -6.33
C PHE A 702 17.70 -10.16 -7.41
N ALA A 703 18.33 -9.32 -8.22
CA ALA A 703 19.34 -9.71 -9.19
C ALA A 703 20.66 -9.03 -8.84
N ARG A 704 21.76 -9.75 -9.01
CA ARG A 704 23.11 -9.17 -8.91
C ARG A 704 23.28 -8.15 -10.03
N MET A 705 23.88 -7.00 -9.70
CA MET A 705 24.11 -5.88 -10.60
C MET A 705 25.56 -5.88 -11.09
N VAL A 706 25.76 -5.75 -12.38
CA VAL A 706 27.06 -5.52 -13.01
C VAL A 706 27.14 -4.07 -13.45
N ILE A 707 28.23 -3.39 -13.16
CA ILE A 707 28.48 -2.00 -13.52
C ILE A 707 29.48 -1.93 -14.64
N TYR A 708 29.18 -1.15 -15.68
CA TYR A 708 30.14 -0.79 -16.73
C TYR A 708 30.31 0.73 -16.80
N PRO A 709 31.54 1.27 -16.62
CA PRO A 709 31.78 2.71 -16.45
C PRO A 709 31.84 3.50 -17.75
N ASP A 710 32.24 2.86 -18.86
CA ASP A 710 32.73 3.55 -20.04
C ASP A 710 31.71 3.63 -21.19
N LEU A 711 30.41 3.82 -20.83
CA LEU A 711 29.40 4.08 -21.84
C LEU A 711 29.35 5.58 -22.19
N ASN A 712 28.90 5.89 -23.40
CA ASN A 712 28.75 7.26 -23.87
C ASN A 712 27.80 8.08 -22.98
N GLN A 713 26.70 7.46 -22.51
CA GLN A 713 25.70 8.06 -21.61
C GLN A 713 26.13 8.07 -20.12
N GLY A 714 27.26 7.52 -19.79
CA GLY A 714 27.76 7.38 -18.42
C GLY A 714 27.72 5.95 -17.89
N PRO A 715 28.24 5.70 -16.69
CA PRO A 715 28.15 4.40 -16.04
C PRO A 715 26.70 3.91 -15.99
N GLU A 716 26.53 2.59 -16.20
CA GLU A 716 25.25 1.92 -16.05
C GLU A 716 25.41 0.67 -15.21
N ALA A 717 24.34 0.33 -14.49
CA ALA A 717 24.21 -0.94 -13.80
C ALA A 717 23.13 -1.79 -14.49
N VAL A 718 23.45 -3.03 -14.81
CA VAL A 718 22.54 -3.96 -15.50
C VAL A 718 22.46 -5.25 -14.68
N ARG A 719 21.26 -5.84 -14.63
CA ARG A 719 21.04 -7.12 -13.96
C ARG A 719 21.84 -8.24 -14.67
N ALA A 720 22.61 -9.00 -13.90
CA ALA A 720 23.36 -10.15 -14.42
C ALA A 720 22.42 -11.31 -14.84
N PHE A 721 21.23 -11.40 -14.22
CA PHE A 721 20.22 -12.41 -14.48
C PHE A 721 18.85 -11.92 -14.06
N ARG A 722 17.80 -12.66 -14.42
CA ARG A 722 16.41 -12.37 -14.03
C ARG A 722 16.23 -12.51 -12.53
N ASN A 723 15.44 -11.62 -11.91
CA ASN A 723 14.99 -11.79 -10.54
C ASN A 723 14.37 -13.18 -10.32
N GLY A 724 14.72 -13.84 -9.21
CA GLY A 724 14.20 -15.17 -8.88
C GLY A 724 15.26 -16.23 -8.63
N ARG A 725 16.53 -15.95 -8.92
CA ARG A 725 17.65 -16.84 -8.57
C ARG A 725 18.10 -16.66 -7.13
N THR A 726 18.05 -15.42 -6.65
CA THR A 726 18.53 -15.04 -5.32
C THR A 726 17.42 -14.33 -4.54
N ARG A 727 17.51 -14.40 -3.22
CA ARG A 727 16.63 -13.73 -2.27
C ARG A 727 17.45 -13.13 -1.15
N PHE A 728 16.97 -12.04 -0.56
CA PHE A 728 17.40 -11.60 0.76
C PHE A 728 17.02 -12.66 1.81
N THR A 729 17.53 -12.52 3.02
CA THR A 729 17.12 -13.37 4.13
C THR A 729 15.65 -13.14 4.46
N PHE A 730 14.99 -14.16 5.04
CA PHE A 730 13.62 -14.04 5.51
C PHE A 730 13.48 -12.95 6.57
N GLN A 731 12.29 -12.42 6.70
CA GLN A 731 11.92 -11.45 7.74
C GLN A 731 10.97 -12.13 8.73
N MET A 732 11.21 -11.93 10.03
CA MET A 732 10.38 -12.46 11.09
C MET A 732 10.19 -11.42 12.18
N THR A 733 8.94 -11.25 12.65
CA THR A 733 8.62 -10.44 13.81
C THR A 733 7.56 -11.12 14.66
N VAL A 734 7.68 -10.96 15.98
CA VAL A 734 6.63 -11.32 16.93
C VAL A 734 6.32 -10.09 17.76
N ASP A 735 5.07 -9.66 17.73
CA ASP A 735 4.57 -8.52 18.48
C ASP A 735 3.58 -9.03 19.54
N THR A 736 3.56 -8.40 20.70
CA THR A 736 2.72 -8.82 21.81
C THR A 736 2.07 -7.63 22.51
N ARG A 737 0.85 -7.82 22.99
CA ARG A 737 0.13 -6.91 23.87
C ARG A 737 -0.35 -7.69 25.10
N LEU A 738 0.00 -7.21 26.29
CA LEU A 738 -0.51 -7.71 27.56
C LEU A 738 -1.38 -6.62 28.19
N GLN A 739 -2.63 -6.93 28.44
CA GLN A 739 -3.60 -6.02 29.07
C GLN A 739 -4.08 -6.57 30.39
N LYS A 740 -4.25 -5.70 31.38
CA LYS A 740 -4.80 -6.04 32.70
C LYS A 740 -5.90 -5.03 33.06
N GLY A 741 -7.11 -5.54 33.26
CA GLY A 741 -8.22 -4.78 33.84
C GLY A 741 -8.13 -4.72 35.38
N PHE A 742 -8.43 -3.57 35.96
CA PHE A 742 -8.54 -3.37 37.39
C PHE A 742 -9.61 -2.32 37.71
N THR A 743 -10.03 -2.29 39.00
CA THR A 743 -11.05 -1.33 39.44
C THR A 743 -10.45 -0.38 40.46
N ILE A 744 -10.54 0.93 40.21
CA ILE A 744 -10.09 1.99 41.09
C ILE A 744 -11.31 2.90 41.40
N GLY A 745 -11.65 3.06 42.67
CA GLY A 745 -12.74 3.93 43.06
C GLY A 745 -14.12 3.57 42.46
N GLY A 746 -14.34 2.29 42.13
CA GLY A 746 -15.56 1.82 41.46
C GLY A 746 -15.56 1.94 39.93
N HIS A 747 -14.54 2.55 39.34
CA HIS A 747 -14.37 2.65 37.90
C HIS A 747 -13.39 1.60 37.39
N ARG A 748 -13.71 0.96 36.26
CA ARG A 748 -12.79 0.04 35.60
C ARG A 748 -11.69 0.86 34.90
N ALA A 749 -10.45 0.39 34.96
CA ALA A 749 -9.35 0.90 34.16
C ALA A 749 -8.57 -0.30 33.59
N ASP A 750 -7.95 -0.11 32.44
CA ASP A 750 -7.09 -1.11 31.80
C ASP A 750 -5.68 -0.53 31.70
N ALA A 751 -4.69 -1.27 32.19
CA ALA A 751 -3.28 -1.03 31.88
C ALA A 751 -2.82 -2.01 30.82
N PHE A 752 -1.96 -1.58 29.93
CA PHE A 752 -1.44 -2.45 28.88
C PHE A 752 0.03 -2.16 28.54
N PHE A 753 0.65 -3.19 28.05
CA PHE A 753 2.03 -3.23 27.61
C PHE A 753 2.05 -3.79 26.19
N GLU A 754 2.78 -3.17 25.27
CA GLU A 754 3.04 -3.71 23.94
C GLU A 754 4.53 -3.80 23.68
N ALA A 755 4.96 -4.87 23.02
CA ALA A 755 6.33 -5.01 22.52
C ALA A 755 6.27 -5.45 21.05
N TYR A 756 6.94 -4.72 20.21
CA TYR A 756 7.12 -4.98 18.79
C TYR A 756 8.51 -5.53 18.54
N ASN A 757 8.63 -6.50 17.64
CA ASN A 757 9.85 -7.27 17.46
C ASN A 757 10.37 -7.79 18.82
N LEU A 758 9.52 -8.56 19.54
CA LEU A 758 9.74 -9.00 20.91
C LEU A 758 11.11 -9.62 21.13
N PHE A 759 11.59 -10.42 20.19
CA PHE A 759 12.88 -11.11 20.27
C PHE A 759 14.07 -10.24 19.86
N ASN A 760 13.81 -9.01 19.41
CA ASN A 760 14.83 -8.06 18.97
C ASN A 760 15.70 -8.61 17.82
N GLU A 761 15.06 -9.22 16.83
CA GLU A 761 15.74 -9.76 15.66
C GLU A 761 16.28 -8.63 14.78
N TYR A 762 17.48 -8.82 14.26
CA TYR A 762 18.19 -7.89 13.35
C TYR A 762 18.44 -8.55 11.99
N LEU A 763 17.37 -9.03 11.36
CA LEU A 763 17.48 -9.64 10.04
C LEU A 763 17.76 -8.55 9.01
N GLU A 764 18.57 -8.90 7.99
CA GLU A 764 18.84 -7.97 6.91
C GLU A 764 17.60 -7.70 6.07
N VAL A 765 17.45 -6.44 5.69
CA VAL A 765 16.42 -5.99 4.76
C VAL A 765 17.03 -5.39 3.50
N GLU A 766 18.32 -5.10 3.54
CA GLU A 766 19.11 -4.64 2.39
C GLU A 766 20.47 -5.29 2.38
N GLU A 767 21.00 -5.56 1.19
CA GLU A 767 22.31 -6.09 0.93
C GLU A 767 22.98 -5.32 -0.22
N ASP A 768 24.30 -5.38 -0.32
CA ASP A 768 25.01 -4.93 -1.51
C ASP A 768 24.74 -5.93 -2.66
N THR A 769 24.02 -5.48 -3.67
CA THR A 769 23.64 -6.29 -4.83
C THR A 769 24.63 -6.20 -5.97
N VAL A 770 25.66 -5.36 -5.86
CA VAL A 770 26.67 -5.19 -6.92
C VAL A 770 27.64 -6.37 -6.94
N THR A 771 28.04 -6.79 -8.13
CA THR A 771 29.08 -7.82 -8.29
C THR A 771 30.41 -7.35 -7.68
N GLY A 772 31.12 -8.25 -7.03
CA GLY A 772 32.42 -7.96 -6.39
C GLY A 772 32.52 -8.50 -4.96
N PRO A 773 33.61 -8.18 -4.24
CA PRO A 773 33.88 -8.73 -2.91
C PRO A 773 32.85 -8.36 -1.82
N THR A 774 32.11 -7.30 -2.01
CA THR A 774 31.07 -6.82 -1.08
C THR A 774 29.70 -7.35 -1.40
N SER A 775 29.54 -8.11 -2.51
CA SER A 775 28.26 -8.68 -2.90
C SER A 775 27.67 -9.55 -1.78
N ARG A 776 26.39 -9.34 -1.49
CA ARG A 776 25.67 -9.98 -0.38
C ARG A 776 26.08 -9.53 1.03
N MET A 777 26.94 -8.52 1.14
CA MET A 777 27.15 -7.90 2.46
C MET A 777 25.89 -7.12 2.88
N LYS A 778 25.49 -7.33 4.11
CA LYS A 778 24.33 -6.63 4.71
C LYS A 778 24.59 -5.14 4.78
N THR A 779 23.65 -4.34 4.32
CA THR A 779 23.72 -2.86 4.36
C THR A 779 22.70 -2.24 5.30
N ALA A 780 21.56 -2.91 5.54
CA ALA A 780 20.59 -2.47 6.55
C ALA A 780 19.89 -3.67 7.20
N SER A 781 19.47 -3.46 8.45
CA SER A 781 18.69 -4.42 9.24
C SER A 781 17.28 -3.91 9.52
N GLN A 782 16.36 -4.83 9.84
CA GLN A 782 15.01 -4.50 10.26
C GLN A 782 15.00 -3.67 11.56
N PRO A 783 13.89 -2.92 11.83
CA PRO A 783 13.77 -2.13 13.04
C PRO A 783 13.93 -2.96 14.33
N PRO A 784 14.66 -2.46 15.35
CA PRO A 784 14.83 -3.15 16.62
C PRO A 784 13.55 -3.13 17.46
N ARG A 785 13.58 -3.80 18.61
CA ARG A 785 12.44 -3.87 19.52
C ARG A 785 12.02 -2.49 20.02
N ALA A 786 10.70 -2.22 19.91
CA ALA A 786 10.05 -1.05 20.51
C ALA A 786 9.04 -1.51 21.59
N ILE A 787 8.98 -0.77 22.70
CA ILE A 787 8.11 -1.10 23.84
C ILE A 787 7.25 0.10 24.21
N TYR A 788 5.97 -0.17 24.46
CA TYR A 788 4.99 0.81 24.89
C TYR A 788 4.28 0.39 26.18
N PHE A 789 3.86 1.38 26.93
CA PHE A 789 3.02 1.26 28.11
C PHE A 789 1.81 2.17 27.96
N GLY A 790 0.66 1.73 28.42
CA GLY A 790 -0.54 2.54 28.33
C GLY A 790 -1.57 2.24 29.40
N VAL A 791 -2.47 3.20 29.56
CA VAL A 791 -3.63 3.10 30.41
C VAL A 791 -4.86 3.59 29.68
N ARG A 792 -5.99 2.91 29.87
CA ARG A 792 -7.32 3.35 29.40
C ARG A 792 -8.24 3.48 30.60
N VAL A 793 -8.85 4.62 30.77
CA VAL A 793 -9.75 4.92 31.88
C VAL A 793 -11.11 5.32 31.29
N PRO A 794 -12.18 4.50 31.45
CA PRO A 794 -13.54 4.95 31.21
C PRO A 794 -14.00 5.90 32.33
N PHE A 795 -14.84 6.90 32.03
CA PHE A 795 -15.34 7.87 32.98
C PHE A 795 -16.79 8.26 32.75
#